data_1d27e447169b39b1b13917708d0fe1a0
#
_entry.id   1d27e447169b39b1b13917708d0fe1a0
#
_cell.length_a   1.000
_cell.length_b   1.000
_cell.length_c   1.000
_cell.angle_alpha   90.00
_cell.angle_beta   90.00
_cell.angle_gamma   90.00
#
_symmetry.space_group_name_H-M   'P 1'
#
loop_
_entity.id
_entity.type
_entity.pdbx_description
1 polymer ?
#
loop_
_entity_poly.entity_id
_entity_poly.type
_entity_poly.pdbx_seq_one_letter_code
_entity_poly.pdbx_strand_id
1 'polypeptide(L)'
;QYTVKATPDSKGRLNAFLHDDPVATIVYGINIDPRTKKAGAEIEMLVRFFGEDGKEILPTKENPFVFSGASLNSRGENITYEFVKVGNTDTVHEINGSKVARHGNKVYSKTDIDVGTNGISISDWEAVQGKEYIGATVISTPNRIKFTFGNEIVNNPGYDGNSMWFAFNTDLKAKSITPYQEKGRPKQPEKATIEFNRYKANVVPVLVPNKEVTDGQKNINDLNVKRGDSLQYIVTGDTTELAKVDPKTVTKQGIRDTFDAEKVTIDLSKVKVYQADANLNEKDLKAVAAAINSGKAKDVTASYDLHLDQNTVTAMMKTNADGSVVLAMGYKYLLVLPFVVKNVEGDFENTAVQLTNDGETVTNTVINHVPGSNPSKDVKADKNGTVGSVSLHDKDIPLQTKIYYEVKSSERPANYGGITEEWGMNDVLDTTHDRFTGKWHAITNYDLKVGDKTLKAGTDISAYILLENKDNKDLTFTMNQALLAALNEGSNKVGKQAWSVYLEVERIKTGDVENTQTENYNKELVRSNTVVTHTPDDPKPTKAVHNKKGEDINHGKVARGDVLSYEMTWDLKGYDKDFAFDTIDLATGVSFFDDYDETKVSPIKDLLRVKDSKGVDITNQFTISWDDAKGTVTIFAKDPQAFILAYGGQELRVTLPTKVKANVSGDVYNSAEQNTFGQRIKTNTVVNHIPKVNPKKDVVIKVGDKQSQNGATIKLGEKFFYEFTSSDIPAEYAGVVEEWSLSDKLDVKHDKFSGQWSVFANSAFVLADGTKVNKGDDISKLFTMTFEQGVVKITASQAFLDAMNLKENKNVAHSWKAFIGVERIAAGDVYNTIEESFNNEKIKTNTVVTHTPEKPQTPPEKTVIVPPTPKTPQAPVEPLVVEKAGVVPELPQTGEKQNVLLTVAGSLVAMLGLAGLGFKRRKETK
;
A
#
# COMPACT_ATOMS: atom_id res chain seq x y z
N GLN A 1 2.73 -9.21 4.00
CA GLN A 1 1.28 -9.12 4.25
C GLN A 1 0.99 -9.61 5.67
N TYR A 2 0.18 -8.89 6.42
CA TYR A 2 -0.23 -9.30 7.77
C TYR A 2 -1.75 -9.15 7.95
N THR A 3 -2.30 -10.02 8.78
CA THR A 3 -3.71 -9.97 9.18
C THR A 3 -3.78 -9.91 10.71
N VAL A 4 -4.44 -8.89 11.25
CA VAL A 4 -4.65 -8.75 12.69
C VAL A 4 -5.97 -9.41 13.07
N LYS A 5 -5.91 -10.36 13.98
CA LYS A 5 -7.08 -10.97 14.62
C LYS A 5 -6.98 -10.66 16.10
N ALA A 6 -7.70 -9.66 16.54
CA ALA A 6 -7.74 -9.28 17.96
C ALA A 6 -9.16 -8.95 18.39
N THR A 7 -9.43 -9.09 19.68
CA THR A 7 -10.68 -8.58 20.25
C THR A 7 -10.57 -7.05 20.36
N PRO A 8 -11.48 -6.28 19.75
CA PRO A 8 -11.44 -4.83 19.85
C PRO A 8 -11.62 -4.34 21.28
N ASP A 9 -11.10 -3.13 21.58
CA ASP A 9 -11.33 -2.45 22.85
C ASP A 9 -12.82 -2.11 23.04
N SER A 10 -13.20 -1.56 24.20
CA SER A 10 -14.59 -1.15 24.48
C SER A 10 -15.13 -0.06 23.54
N LYS A 11 -14.29 0.52 22.68
CA LYS A 11 -14.65 1.49 21.64
C LYS A 11 -14.59 0.89 20.24
N GLY A 12 -14.38 -0.41 20.11
CA GLY A 12 -14.29 -1.12 18.84
C GLY A 12 -12.97 -0.91 18.10
N ARG A 13 -11.90 -0.44 18.77
CA ARG A 13 -10.61 -0.13 18.14
C ARG A 13 -9.63 -1.27 18.36
N LEU A 14 -8.89 -1.61 17.30
CA LEU A 14 -7.72 -2.47 17.35
C LEU A 14 -6.47 -1.55 17.32
N ASN A 15 -5.69 -1.58 18.37
CA ASN A 15 -4.43 -0.82 18.42
C ASN A 15 -3.28 -1.75 18.05
N ALA A 16 -2.80 -1.67 16.82
CA ALA A 16 -1.62 -2.35 16.34
C ALA A 16 -0.69 -1.35 15.66
N PHE A 17 0.61 -1.45 15.91
CA PHE A 17 1.60 -0.61 15.25
C PHE A 17 2.81 -1.43 14.80
N LEU A 18 3.46 -0.96 13.74
CA LEU A 18 4.71 -1.49 13.23
C LEU A 18 5.84 -0.56 13.68
N HIS A 19 6.92 -1.13 14.21
CA HIS A 19 8.09 -0.34 14.57
C HIS A 19 8.79 0.19 13.28
N ASP A 20 9.41 1.35 13.37
CA ASP A 20 10.00 2.09 12.26
C ASP A 20 11.39 1.59 11.82
N ASP A 21 11.97 0.61 12.51
CA ASP A 21 13.21 -0.05 12.09
C ASP A 21 12.93 -1.49 11.59
N PRO A 22 12.64 -1.68 10.30
CA PRO A 22 12.35 -3.00 9.75
C PRO A 22 13.59 -3.83 9.42
N VAL A 23 14.81 -3.27 9.54
CA VAL A 23 16.04 -3.91 9.01
C VAL A 23 16.61 -4.92 10.00
N ALA A 24 16.55 -4.64 11.29
CA ALA A 24 17.11 -5.52 12.32
C ALA A 24 16.04 -6.34 13.06
N THR A 25 14.88 -5.77 13.29
CA THR A 25 13.80 -6.38 14.07
C THR A 25 12.46 -5.78 13.67
N ILE A 26 11.51 -6.61 13.23
CA ILE A 26 10.14 -6.17 13.07
C ILE A 26 9.44 -6.29 14.41
N VAL A 27 9.10 -5.18 15.03
CA VAL A 27 8.43 -5.14 16.32
C VAL A 27 6.99 -4.71 16.12
N TYR A 28 6.05 -5.52 16.57
CA TYR A 28 4.63 -5.23 16.55
C TYR A 28 4.12 -5.05 17.97
N GLY A 29 3.37 -3.99 18.20
CA GLY A 29 2.68 -3.78 19.47
C GLY A 29 1.17 -3.92 19.30
N ILE A 30 0.54 -4.67 20.18
CA ILE A 30 -0.91 -4.78 20.28
C ILE A 30 -1.31 -4.46 21.70
N ASN A 31 -2.17 -3.46 21.88
CA ASN A 31 -2.82 -3.19 23.16
C ASN A 31 -4.06 -4.07 23.28
N ILE A 32 -4.10 -4.89 24.31
CA ILE A 32 -5.22 -5.79 24.60
C ILE A 32 -6.13 -5.11 25.63
N ASP A 33 -7.44 -5.07 25.37
CA ASP A 33 -8.40 -4.57 26.36
C ASP A 33 -8.53 -5.56 27.52
N PRO A 34 -8.19 -5.15 28.76
CA PRO A 34 -8.21 -6.03 29.93
C PRO A 34 -9.61 -6.46 30.38
N ARG A 35 -10.68 -5.87 29.84
CA ARG A 35 -12.05 -6.12 30.29
C ARG A 35 -12.70 -7.36 29.70
N THR A 36 -12.14 -7.91 28.65
CA THR A 36 -12.71 -9.07 27.98
C THR A 36 -12.00 -10.37 28.34
N LYS A 37 -11.81 -10.71 29.55
CA LYS A 37 -11.22 -11.94 30.16
C LYS A 37 -10.94 -13.20 29.28
N LYS A 38 -11.07 -13.11 27.95
CA LYS A 38 -10.91 -14.18 26.96
C LYS A 38 -10.08 -13.78 25.74
N ALA A 39 -9.37 -12.69 25.74
CA ALA A 39 -8.74 -12.21 24.52
C ALA A 39 -7.25 -12.52 24.48
N GLY A 40 -6.86 -13.41 23.62
CA GLY A 40 -5.56 -13.36 22.98
C GLY A 40 -5.64 -12.49 21.72
N ALA A 41 -4.59 -11.74 21.41
CA ALA A 41 -4.44 -11.08 20.11
C ALA A 41 -3.52 -11.94 19.24
N GLU A 42 -3.83 -12.03 17.97
CA GLU A 42 -3.03 -12.77 16.99
C GLU A 42 -2.75 -11.90 15.77
N ILE A 43 -1.51 -11.91 15.32
CA ILE A 43 -1.10 -11.32 14.03
C ILE A 43 -0.56 -12.43 13.15
N GLU A 44 -1.19 -12.65 12.01
CA GLU A 44 -0.69 -13.54 10.97
C GLU A 44 0.20 -12.74 10.01
N MET A 45 1.41 -13.23 9.76
CA MET A 45 2.39 -12.61 8.89
C MET A 45 2.83 -13.59 7.80
N LEU A 46 2.86 -13.12 6.56
CA LEU A 46 3.44 -13.80 5.42
C LEU A 46 4.68 -13.02 4.95
N VAL A 47 5.84 -13.64 4.97
CA VAL A 47 7.10 -13.06 4.48
C VAL A 47 7.47 -13.72 3.17
N ARG A 48 7.80 -12.92 2.17
CA ARG A 48 8.22 -13.37 0.85
C ARG A 48 9.58 -12.75 0.52
N PHE A 49 10.46 -13.53 -0.06
CA PHE A 49 11.77 -13.09 -0.51
C PHE A 49 11.84 -13.12 -2.03
N PHE A 50 12.48 -12.14 -2.61
CA PHE A 50 12.67 -12.02 -4.05
C PHE A 50 14.16 -11.89 -4.34
N GLY A 51 14.63 -12.55 -5.39
CA GLY A 51 15.97 -12.36 -5.91
C GLY A 51 16.14 -11.01 -6.61
N GLU A 52 17.37 -10.67 -6.94
CA GLU A 52 17.69 -9.47 -7.75
C GLU A 52 17.03 -9.49 -9.14
N ASP A 53 16.66 -10.68 -9.62
CA ASP A 53 15.92 -10.90 -10.87
C ASP A 53 14.39 -10.69 -10.72
N GLY A 54 13.92 -10.31 -9.54
CA GLY A 54 12.51 -10.10 -9.22
C GLY A 54 11.70 -11.38 -9.03
N LYS A 55 12.33 -12.57 -9.11
CA LYS A 55 11.62 -13.84 -8.88
C LYS A 55 11.56 -14.18 -7.40
N GLU A 56 10.42 -14.73 -6.99
CA GLU A 56 10.26 -15.18 -5.62
C GLU A 56 11.18 -16.36 -5.32
N ILE A 57 11.95 -16.25 -4.25
CA ILE A 57 12.76 -17.34 -3.72
C ILE A 57 11.84 -18.24 -2.90
N LEU A 58 11.68 -19.48 -3.31
CA LEU A 58 10.86 -20.48 -2.62
C LEU A 58 11.78 -21.47 -1.88
N PRO A 59 11.42 -21.85 -0.65
CA PRO A 59 12.14 -22.88 0.09
C PRO A 59 11.77 -24.28 -0.43
N THR A 60 12.65 -25.25 -0.16
CA THR A 60 12.39 -26.66 -0.39
C THR A 60 12.60 -27.46 0.90
N LYS A 61 12.33 -28.76 0.89
CA LYS A 61 12.63 -29.62 2.03
C LYS A 61 14.13 -29.74 2.31
N GLU A 62 14.92 -29.68 1.25
CA GLU A 62 16.38 -29.73 1.31
C GLU A 62 17.01 -28.40 1.71
N ASN A 63 16.37 -27.30 1.29
CA ASN A 63 16.77 -25.93 1.60
C ASN A 63 15.60 -25.14 2.19
N PRO A 64 15.23 -25.41 3.45
CA PRO A 64 14.14 -24.72 4.11
C PRO A 64 14.54 -23.26 4.44
N PHE A 65 13.56 -22.38 4.53
CA PHE A 65 13.79 -21.10 5.16
C PHE A 65 13.97 -21.28 6.67
N VAL A 66 14.94 -20.55 7.21
CA VAL A 66 15.23 -20.55 8.65
C VAL A 66 15.03 -19.13 9.19
N PHE A 67 14.27 -19.02 10.26
CA PHE A 67 14.02 -17.76 10.93
C PHE A 67 13.91 -17.96 12.44
N SER A 68 14.11 -16.91 13.19
CA SER A 68 13.88 -16.90 14.63
C SER A 68 12.60 -16.15 15.00
N GLY A 69 11.86 -16.71 15.93
CA GLY A 69 10.84 -16.01 16.68
C GLY A 69 11.39 -15.70 18.06
N ALA A 70 11.54 -14.42 18.38
CA ALA A 70 12.14 -13.98 19.63
C ALA A 70 11.23 -13.03 20.39
N SER A 71 11.66 -12.66 21.61
CA SER A 71 10.86 -11.86 22.54
C SER A 71 9.59 -12.55 23.05
N LEU A 72 9.59 -13.88 23.14
CA LEU A 72 8.47 -14.63 23.69
C LEU A 72 8.50 -14.56 25.22
N ASN A 73 7.68 -13.69 25.78
CA ASN A 73 7.58 -13.43 27.20
C ASN A 73 6.41 -14.21 27.85
N SER A 74 6.54 -14.45 29.16
CA SER A 74 5.40 -14.83 30.00
C SER A 74 5.45 -14.00 31.29
N ARG A 75 4.29 -13.56 31.76
CA ARG A 75 4.18 -12.83 33.03
C ARG A 75 3.47 -13.68 34.08
N GLY A 76 4.26 -14.39 34.86
CA GLY A 76 3.78 -15.24 35.94
C GLY A 76 3.13 -16.57 35.46
N GLU A 77 3.26 -17.60 36.29
CA GLU A 77 2.59 -18.87 36.03
C GLU A 77 1.09 -18.66 35.81
N ASN A 78 0.64 -18.98 34.58
CA ASN A 78 -0.77 -18.94 34.18
C ASN A 78 -1.41 -17.54 34.06
N ILE A 79 -0.65 -16.46 33.79
CA ILE A 79 -1.22 -15.13 33.59
C ILE A 79 -1.30 -14.80 32.09
N THR A 80 -0.18 -14.59 31.42
CA THR A 80 -0.12 -14.28 29.99
C THR A 80 1.10 -14.94 29.35
N TYR A 81 0.95 -15.43 28.13
CA TYR A 81 2.04 -15.98 27.33
C TYR A 81 2.04 -15.38 25.94
N GLU A 82 3.19 -14.94 25.50
CA GLU A 82 3.42 -14.64 24.09
C GLU A 82 3.82 -15.92 23.36
N PHE A 83 3.32 -16.09 22.15
CA PHE A 83 3.57 -17.31 21.37
C PHE A 83 3.73 -17.02 19.89
N VAL A 84 4.41 -17.93 19.20
CA VAL A 84 4.37 -18.05 17.75
C VAL A 84 3.71 -19.38 17.38
N LYS A 85 2.74 -19.36 16.45
CA LYS A 85 2.17 -20.58 15.85
C LYS A 85 3.03 -21.05 14.71
N VAL A 86 3.32 -22.33 14.70
CA VAL A 86 4.10 -23.01 13.66
C VAL A 86 3.21 -23.98 12.88
N GLY A 87 3.52 -24.18 11.63
CA GLY A 87 2.86 -25.18 10.78
C GLY A 87 3.22 -26.62 11.16
N ASN A 88 2.43 -27.57 10.70
CA ASN A 88 2.70 -29.00 10.96
C ASN A 88 3.96 -29.51 10.28
N THR A 89 4.40 -28.85 9.20
CA THR A 89 5.62 -29.16 8.44
C THR A 89 6.85 -28.38 8.91
N ASP A 90 6.67 -27.45 9.86
CA ASP A 90 7.76 -26.64 10.38
C ASP A 90 8.52 -27.40 11.47
N THR A 91 9.83 -27.28 11.45
CA THR A 91 10.71 -27.84 12.47
C THR A 91 11.10 -26.74 13.44
N VAL A 92 10.83 -26.95 14.72
CA VAL A 92 11.27 -26.06 15.80
C VAL A 92 12.59 -26.58 16.36
N HIS A 93 13.62 -25.74 16.34
CA HIS A 93 14.93 -26.05 16.87
C HIS A 93 15.09 -25.40 18.25
N GLU A 94 15.45 -26.19 19.24
CA GLU A 94 15.72 -25.67 20.57
C GLU A 94 17.08 -24.95 20.59
N ILE A 95 17.07 -23.75 21.17
CA ILE A 95 18.30 -23.00 21.46
C ILE A 95 18.77 -23.38 22.85
N ASN A 96 20.05 -23.77 22.99
CA ASN A 96 20.59 -24.10 24.29
C ASN A 96 20.51 -22.93 25.27
N GLY A 97 19.82 -23.12 26.37
CA GLY A 97 19.54 -22.07 27.37
C GLY A 97 18.26 -21.27 27.11
N SER A 98 17.56 -21.49 25.98
CA SER A 98 16.24 -20.93 25.78
C SER A 98 15.22 -21.56 26.73
N LYS A 99 14.28 -20.72 27.14
CA LYS A 99 13.18 -21.09 28.04
C LYS A 99 11.85 -21.27 27.31
N VAL A 100 11.88 -21.37 25.97
CA VAL A 100 10.68 -21.64 25.17
C VAL A 100 10.56 -23.11 24.80
N ALA A 101 9.34 -23.56 24.58
CA ALA A 101 9.03 -24.92 24.12
C ALA A 101 7.84 -24.95 23.18
N ARG A 102 7.79 -25.99 22.33
CA ARG A 102 6.64 -26.28 21.50
C ARG A 102 5.57 -27.03 22.29
N HIS A 103 4.32 -26.53 22.22
CA HIS A 103 3.13 -27.18 22.74
C HIS A 103 2.05 -27.20 21.61
N GLY A 104 1.88 -28.36 20.99
CA GLY A 104 1.02 -28.46 19.81
C GLY A 104 1.54 -27.64 18.63
N ASN A 105 0.73 -26.69 18.17
CA ASN A 105 1.12 -25.77 17.09
C ASN A 105 1.62 -24.40 17.59
N LYS A 106 1.82 -24.24 18.89
CA LYS A 106 2.36 -23.00 19.49
C LYS A 106 3.73 -23.24 20.08
N VAL A 107 4.59 -22.24 19.99
CA VAL A 107 5.87 -22.17 20.72
C VAL A 107 5.76 -20.99 21.67
N TYR A 108 5.93 -21.21 22.95
CA TYR A 108 5.85 -20.18 23.98
C TYR A 108 6.76 -20.49 25.18
N SER A 109 6.90 -19.54 26.07
CA SER A 109 7.77 -19.66 27.25
C SER A 109 7.35 -20.80 28.18
N LYS A 110 8.30 -21.62 28.63
CA LYS A 110 8.11 -22.71 29.62
C LYS A 110 7.91 -22.19 31.05
N THR A 111 8.42 -21.00 31.36
CA THR A 111 8.46 -20.41 32.70
C THR A 111 8.22 -18.93 32.62
N ASP A 112 7.98 -18.32 33.75
CA ASP A 112 7.88 -16.87 33.87
C ASP A 112 9.20 -16.21 33.41
N ILE A 113 9.19 -15.65 32.22
CA ILE A 113 10.29 -14.86 31.67
C ILE A 113 9.71 -13.53 31.22
N ASP A 114 9.95 -12.50 32.00
CA ASP A 114 9.77 -11.13 31.55
C ASP A 114 11.14 -10.58 31.10
N VAL A 115 11.38 -10.58 29.82
CA VAL A 115 12.64 -10.04 29.25
C VAL A 115 12.73 -8.53 29.47
N GLY A 116 11.58 -7.85 29.70
CA GLY A 116 11.52 -6.41 29.94
C GLY A 116 11.68 -5.96 31.39
N THR A 117 11.41 -6.84 32.39
CA THR A 117 11.38 -6.44 33.79
C THR A 117 12.64 -6.81 34.57
N ASN A 118 13.54 -7.60 34.05
CA ASN A 118 14.83 -7.92 34.68
C ASN A 118 15.86 -6.77 34.57
N GLY A 119 15.43 -5.51 34.60
CA GLY A 119 16.28 -4.33 34.53
C GLY A 119 16.80 -3.99 33.14
N ILE A 120 16.25 -4.61 32.10
CA ILE A 120 16.53 -4.35 30.71
C ILE A 120 15.31 -3.62 30.13
N SER A 121 15.46 -2.33 29.87
CA SER A 121 14.41 -1.57 29.19
C SER A 121 14.22 -2.09 27.77
N ILE A 122 13.03 -1.89 27.21
CA ILE A 122 12.73 -2.23 25.82
C ILE A 122 13.70 -1.54 24.84
N SER A 123 14.19 -0.36 25.18
CA SER A 123 15.23 0.38 24.46
C SER A 123 16.64 -0.22 24.62
N ASP A 124 16.87 -1.05 25.62
CA ASP A 124 18.17 -1.69 25.88
C ASP A 124 18.20 -3.14 25.38
N TRP A 125 17.15 -3.60 24.69
CA TRP A 125 17.06 -4.93 24.12
C TRP A 125 18.20 -5.22 23.15
N GLU A 126 18.61 -4.20 22.39
CA GLU A 126 19.77 -4.25 21.49
C GLU A 126 21.11 -4.22 22.25
N ALA A 127 21.12 -3.72 23.48
CA ALA A 127 22.34 -3.52 24.26
C ALA A 127 22.77 -4.73 25.09
N VAL A 128 21.90 -5.73 25.28
CA VAL A 128 22.22 -6.95 25.99
C VAL A 128 22.71 -8.04 25.05
N GLN A 129 23.84 -7.78 24.43
CA GLN A 129 24.54 -8.79 23.61
C GLN A 129 24.65 -10.12 24.36
N GLY A 130 24.01 -11.14 23.81
CA GLY A 130 24.17 -12.54 24.22
C GLY A 130 23.08 -13.12 25.12
N LYS A 131 21.93 -12.43 25.34
CA LYS A 131 20.79 -12.98 26.09
C LYS A 131 19.50 -13.05 25.27
N GLU A 132 19.52 -12.65 24.03
CA GLU A 132 18.39 -12.61 23.10
C GLU A 132 17.75 -14.00 22.87
N TYR A 133 18.51 -15.04 23.12
CA TYR A 133 18.12 -16.43 22.97
C TYR A 133 17.16 -16.94 24.05
N ILE A 134 17.05 -16.27 25.21
CA ILE A 134 16.29 -16.79 26.37
C ILE A 134 14.80 -16.94 26.03
N GLY A 135 14.20 -15.95 25.36
CA GLY A 135 12.82 -15.99 24.88
C GLY A 135 12.71 -16.29 23.38
N ALA A 136 13.65 -17.02 22.82
CA ALA A 136 13.72 -17.24 21.37
C ALA A 136 13.71 -18.72 20.98
N THR A 137 13.25 -18.97 19.77
CA THR A 137 13.31 -20.27 19.08
C THR A 137 13.73 -20.05 17.65
N VAL A 138 14.33 -21.07 17.03
CA VAL A 138 14.63 -21.12 15.60
C VAL A 138 13.63 -22.05 14.92
N ILE A 139 13.06 -21.63 13.84
CA ILE A 139 12.07 -22.37 13.09
C ILE A 139 12.58 -22.54 11.66
N SER A 140 12.58 -23.76 11.16
CA SER A 140 12.80 -24.02 9.74
C SER A 140 11.52 -24.50 9.07
N THR A 141 11.22 -23.94 7.91
CA THR A 141 10.01 -24.26 7.14
C THR A 141 10.33 -24.58 5.69
N PRO A 142 9.80 -25.70 5.15
CA PRO A 142 9.89 -25.99 3.72
C PRO A 142 8.86 -25.22 2.87
N ASN A 143 8.10 -24.34 3.50
CA ASN A 143 7.09 -23.50 2.88
C ASN A 143 7.49 -22.03 2.95
N ARG A 144 6.71 -21.15 2.31
CA ARG A 144 6.81 -19.71 2.57
C ARG A 144 6.73 -19.45 4.07
N ILE A 145 7.51 -18.49 4.55
CA ILE A 145 7.46 -18.13 5.95
C ILE A 145 6.08 -17.52 6.24
N LYS A 146 5.20 -18.33 6.80
CA LYS A 146 3.89 -17.92 7.25
C LYS A 146 3.75 -18.31 8.73
N PHE A 147 3.66 -17.34 9.59
CA PHE A 147 3.51 -17.58 11.01
C PHE A 147 2.47 -16.63 11.62
N THR A 148 1.94 -17.05 12.73
CA THR A 148 1.05 -16.22 13.55
C THR A 148 1.72 -16.04 14.90
N PHE A 149 1.95 -14.83 15.32
CA PHE A 149 2.35 -14.55 16.69
C PHE A 149 1.20 -13.93 17.47
N GLY A 150 1.22 -14.10 18.75
CA GLY A 150 0.09 -13.67 19.55
C GLY A 150 0.38 -13.74 21.06
N ASN A 151 -0.61 -13.32 21.78
CA ASN A 151 -0.62 -13.37 23.23
C ASN A 151 -1.88 -14.13 23.70
N GLU A 152 -1.70 -15.01 24.67
CA GLU A 152 -2.77 -15.78 25.32
C GLU A 152 -2.87 -15.37 26.78
N ILE A 153 -4.05 -14.92 27.20
CA ILE A 153 -4.34 -14.60 28.61
C ILE A 153 -5.02 -15.80 29.23
N VAL A 154 -4.35 -16.45 30.18
CA VAL A 154 -4.85 -17.68 30.81
C VAL A 154 -5.64 -17.36 32.07
N ASN A 155 -5.18 -16.42 32.89
CA ASN A 155 -5.88 -16.01 34.11
C ASN A 155 -5.54 -14.57 34.47
N ASN A 156 -6.54 -13.68 34.52
CA ASN A 156 -6.30 -12.27 34.82
C ASN A 156 -7.24 -11.71 35.87
N PRO A 157 -6.80 -11.54 37.13
CA PRO A 157 -7.57 -10.88 38.16
C PRO A 157 -7.44 -9.35 38.22
N GLY A 158 -7.11 -8.66 37.13
CA GLY A 158 -7.06 -7.19 37.13
C GLY A 158 -5.93 -6.54 36.35
N TYR A 159 -5.55 -7.10 35.23
CA TYR A 159 -4.47 -6.57 34.40
C TYR A 159 -4.91 -5.42 33.49
N ASP A 160 -4.23 -4.28 33.52
CA ASP A 160 -4.60 -3.02 32.86
C ASP A 160 -4.11 -2.85 31.39
N GLY A 161 -3.94 -3.93 30.68
CA GLY A 161 -3.55 -3.90 29.28
C GLY A 161 -2.10 -4.28 29.03
N ASN A 162 -1.86 -5.01 27.97
CA ASN A 162 -0.52 -5.44 27.58
C ASN A 162 -0.19 -4.99 26.17
N SER A 163 1.01 -4.46 26.01
CA SER A 163 1.66 -4.37 24.71
C SER A 163 2.40 -5.68 24.47
N MET A 164 2.14 -6.32 23.36
CA MET A 164 2.87 -7.49 22.91
C MET A 164 3.96 -7.04 21.93
N TRP A 165 5.16 -7.57 22.10
CA TRP A 165 6.30 -7.32 21.25
C TRP A 165 6.80 -8.63 20.68
N PHE A 166 7.03 -8.67 19.39
CA PHE A 166 7.57 -9.82 18.69
C PHE A 166 8.77 -9.43 17.84
N ALA A 167 9.87 -10.15 17.97
CA ALA A 167 11.04 -9.98 17.13
C ALA A 167 11.13 -11.14 16.13
N PHE A 168 11.15 -10.81 14.86
CA PHE A 168 11.42 -11.72 13.76
C PHE A 168 12.80 -11.41 13.18
N ASN A 169 13.69 -12.37 13.19
CA ASN A 169 15.04 -12.21 12.70
C ASN A 169 15.54 -13.46 11.97
N THR A 170 16.40 -13.27 11.00
CA THR A 170 17.12 -14.35 10.32
C THR A 170 18.56 -14.49 10.80
N ASP A 171 19.03 -13.59 11.69
CA ASP A 171 20.40 -13.53 12.20
C ASP A 171 20.44 -13.58 13.74
N LEU A 172 19.77 -14.57 14.33
CA LEU A 172 19.82 -14.75 15.77
C LEU A 172 21.21 -15.27 16.21
N LYS A 173 21.95 -14.47 16.96
CA LYS A 173 23.23 -14.87 17.59
C LYS A 173 22.98 -15.78 18.79
N ALA A 174 22.52 -16.99 18.55
CA ALA A 174 22.32 -17.99 19.60
C ALA A 174 23.66 -18.60 20.06
N LYS A 175 23.78 -18.88 21.37
CA LYS A 175 24.97 -19.55 21.89
C LYS A 175 25.20 -20.94 21.30
N SER A 176 24.15 -21.68 21.03
CA SER A 176 24.16 -22.94 20.28
C SER A 176 22.73 -23.34 19.88
N ILE A 177 22.60 -23.91 18.70
CA ILE A 177 21.41 -24.60 18.24
C ILE A 177 21.75 -26.09 18.27
N THR A 178 20.93 -26.91 18.94
CA THR A 178 21.11 -28.36 18.89
C THR A 178 20.26 -28.93 17.75
N PRO A 179 20.86 -29.33 16.63
CA PRO A 179 20.08 -29.98 15.57
C PRO A 179 19.59 -31.34 16.07
N TYR A 180 18.34 -31.66 15.79
CA TYR A 180 17.82 -33.01 15.96
C TYR A 180 18.60 -33.93 15.01
N GLN A 181 19.49 -34.76 15.55
CA GLN A 181 20.14 -35.82 14.79
C GLN A 181 19.16 -36.98 14.74
N GLU A 182 18.55 -37.21 13.59
CA GLU A 182 17.93 -38.48 13.25
C GLU A 182 19.04 -39.53 13.31
N LYS A 183 18.96 -40.46 14.25
CA LYS A 183 19.83 -41.61 14.26
C LYS A 183 19.59 -42.37 12.96
N GLY A 184 20.56 -42.34 12.09
CA GLY A 184 20.50 -43.03 10.80
C GLY A 184 20.12 -44.50 10.98
N ARG A 185 19.08 -44.94 10.29
CA ARG A 185 18.81 -46.37 10.10
C ARG A 185 20.01 -47.01 9.44
N PRO A 186 20.46 -48.18 9.90
CA PRO A 186 21.47 -48.96 9.17
C PRO A 186 20.96 -49.28 7.76
N LYS A 187 21.79 -49.02 6.75
CA LYS A 187 21.48 -49.45 5.38
C LYS A 187 21.21 -50.93 5.35
N GLN A 188 20.08 -51.35 4.80
CA GLN A 188 19.75 -52.71 4.55
C GLN A 188 20.78 -53.27 3.54
N PRO A 189 21.39 -54.44 3.77
CA PRO A 189 22.34 -55.00 2.83
C PRO A 189 21.64 -55.28 1.50
N GLU A 190 22.33 -54.97 0.41
CA GLU A 190 21.86 -55.29 -0.93
C GLU A 190 21.64 -56.79 -1.06
N LYS A 191 20.47 -57.17 -1.59
CA LYS A 191 20.19 -58.57 -1.92
C LYS A 191 21.02 -58.96 -3.13
N ALA A 192 21.92 -59.92 -2.97
CA ALA A 192 22.56 -60.57 -4.08
C ALA A 192 21.54 -61.49 -4.81
N THR A 193 21.26 -61.19 -6.05
CA THR A 193 20.45 -62.05 -6.91
C THR A 193 21.39 -63.00 -7.64
N ILE A 194 21.23 -64.30 -7.45
CA ILE A 194 21.93 -65.32 -8.23
C ILE A 194 21.01 -65.77 -9.36
N GLU A 195 21.33 -65.39 -10.58
CA GLU A 195 20.58 -65.79 -11.74
C GLU A 195 21.20 -67.16 -12.27
N PHE A 196 20.35 -68.20 -12.40
CA PHE A 196 20.67 -69.45 -13.07
C PHE A 196 20.19 -69.33 -14.52
N ASN A 197 21.10 -69.12 -15.44
CA ASN A 197 20.80 -69.23 -16.88
C ASN A 197 20.72 -70.62 -17.35
N ARG A 198 19.54 -71.16 -17.72
CA ARG A 198 19.31 -72.38 -18.44
C ARG A 198 19.22 -71.97 -19.91
N TYR A 199 20.26 -72.40 -20.69
CA TYR A 199 20.23 -72.31 -22.14
C TYR A 199 19.47 -73.43 -22.77
N LYS A 200 18.37 -73.12 -23.40
CA LYS A 200 17.69 -74.03 -24.31
C LYS A 200 17.77 -73.45 -25.73
N ALA A 201 18.44 -74.08 -26.63
CA ALA A 201 18.48 -73.63 -28.03
C ALA A 201 17.14 -73.98 -28.70
N ASN A 202 16.28 -72.99 -28.87
CA ASN A 202 15.05 -73.11 -29.64
C ASN A 202 15.27 -72.46 -31.02
N VAL A 203 15.08 -73.25 -32.10
CA VAL A 203 15.02 -72.74 -33.45
C VAL A 203 13.66 -72.03 -33.60
N VAL A 204 13.66 -70.71 -33.56
CA VAL A 204 12.45 -69.90 -33.72
C VAL A 204 12.35 -69.37 -35.14
N PRO A 205 11.23 -69.46 -35.82
CA PRO A 205 11.07 -68.85 -37.15
C PRO A 205 11.26 -67.33 -37.10
N VAL A 206 11.71 -66.75 -38.20
CA VAL A 206 11.86 -65.27 -38.27
C VAL A 206 10.46 -64.62 -38.21
N LEU A 207 10.19 -63.96 -37.11
CA LEU A 207 8.96 -63.20 -36.90
C LEU A 207 9.20 -61.71 -37.17
N VAL A 208 8.23 -61.01 -37.71
CA VAL A 208 8.34 -59.57 -38.09
C VAL A 208 7.23 -58.80 -37.39
N PRO A 209 7.33 -58.65 -36.07
CA PRO A 209 6.36 -57.79 -35.37
C PRO A 209 6.51 -56.34 -35.78
N ASN A 210 5.42 -55.59 -35.72
CA ASN A 210 5.38 -54.16 -36.08
C ASN A 210 4.71 -53.38 -35.01
N LYS A 211 5.11 -52.09 -34.87
CA LYS A 211 4.49 -51.12 -33.98
C LYS A 211 4.15 -49.87 -34.73
N GLU A 212 2.94 -49.39 -34.49
CA GLU A 212 2.45 -48.16 -35.03
C GLU A 212 1.87 -47.29 -33.90
N VAL A 213 1.88 -45.93 -34.08
CA VAL A 213 1.22 -44.97 -33.21
C VAL A 213 0.21 -44.17 -34.01
N THR A 214 -1.02 -44.00 -33.47
CA THR A 214 -2.15 -43.47 -34.22
C THR A 214 -3.07 -42.57 -33.36
N ASP A 215 -3.73 -41.63 -34.04
CA ASP A 215 -4.85 -40.88 -33.51
C ASP A 215 -6.20 -41.63 -33.66
N GLY A 216 -6.17 -42.88 -34.09
CA GLY A 216 -7.31 -43.73 -34.41
C GLY A 216 -7.67 -43.71 -35.91
N GLN A 217 -7.07 -42.85 -36.72
CA GLN A 217 -7.34 -42.74 -38.15
C GLN A 217 -6.11 -42.80 -39.04
N LYS A 218 -4.99 -42.26 -38.58
CA LYS A 218 -3.75 -42.13 -39.33
C LYS A 218 -2.55 -42.42 -38.47
N ASN A 219 -1.43 -42.75 -39.12
CA ASN A 219 -0.12 -42.83 -38.49
C ASN A 219 0.32 -41.44 -38.08
N ILE A 220 0.78 -41.33 -36.83
CA ILE A 220 1.26 -40.06 -36.24
C ILE A 220 2.72 -40.21 -35.76
N ASN A 221 3.43 -41.22 -36.19
CA ASN A 221 4.86 -41.38 -35.90
C ASN A 221 5.63 -40.14 -36.38
N ASP A 222 6.57 -39.67 -35.57
CA ASP A 222 7.39 -38.47 -35.84
C ASP A 222 6.59 -37.18 -35.97
N LEU A 223 5.38 -37.12 -35.32
CA LEU A 223 4.59 -35.93 -35.25
C LEU A 223 4.56 -35.38 -33.83
N ASN A 224 4.30 -34.06 -33.74
CA ASN A 224 4.06 -33.40 -32.50
C ASN A 224 2.69 -33.80 -31.91
N VAL A 225 2.68 -34.08 -30.64
CA VAL A 225 1.46 -34.33 -29.84
C VAL A 225 1.44 -33.35 -28.66
N LYS A 226 0.34 -33.28 -27.96
CA LYS A 226 0.18 -32.37 -26.84
C LYS A 226 -0.40 -33.14 -25.65
N ARG A 227 -0.17 -32.59 -24.42
CA ARG A 227 -0.78 -33.13 -23.22
C ARG A 227 -2.29 -33.35 -23.38
N GLY A 228 -2.81 -34.40 -22.78
CA GLY A 228 -4.24 -34.74 -22.86
C GLY A 228 -4.64 -35.45 -24.14
N ASP A 229 -3.76 -35.54 -25.15
CA ASP A 229 -4.09 -36.28 -26.37
C ASP A 229 -4.32 -37.76 -26.04
N SER A 230 -5.47 -38.28 -26.50
CA SER A 230 -5.83 -39.68 -26.40
C SER A 230 -5.44 -40.39 -27.68
N LEU A 231 -4.43 -41.20 -27.61
CA LEU A 231 -3.77 -41.84 -28.74
C LEU A 231 -3.68 -43.37 -28.52
N GLN A 232 -3.20 -44.09 -29.49
CA GLN A 232 -3.06 -45.55 -29.40
C GLN A 232 -1.73 -46.02 -29.96
N TYR A 233 -1.08 -46.94 -29.26
CA TYR A 233 -0.12 -47.84 -29.90
C TYR A 233 -0.86 -49.07 -30.40
N ILE A 234 -0.49 -49.54 -31.59
CA ILE A 234 -0.93 -50.84 -32.16
C ILE A 234 0.33 -51.68 -32.35
N VAL A 235 0.47 -52.66 -31.52
CA VAL A 235 1.57 -53.62 -31.63
C VAL A 235 1.05 -54.88 -32.30
N THR A 236 1.62 -55.19 -33.46
CA THR A 236 1.28 -56.41 -34.19
C THR A 236 2.29 -57.52 -33.86
N GLY A 237 1.80 -58.52 -33.19
CA GLY A 237 2.54 -59.81 -33.06
C GLY A 237 2.26 -60.65 -34.30
N ASP A 238 3.30 -60.93 -35.06
CA ASP A 238 3.20 -61.73 -36.27
C ASP A 238 3.48 -63.24 -35.95
N THR A 239 2.45 -64.05 -36.14
CA THR A 239 2.57 -65.55 -35.97
C THR A 239 2.37 -66.25 -37.27
N THR A 240 2.44 -65.58 -38.42
CA THR A 240 2.19 -66.14 -39.72
C THR A 240 3.15 -67.37 -40.06
N GLU A 241 4.42 -67.21 -39.76
CA GLU A 241 5.40 -68.26 -39.95
C GLU A 241 5.24 -69.42 -38.93
N LEU A 242 4.60 -69.15 -37.80
CA LEU A 242 4.34 -70.21 -36.81
C LEU A 242 3.20 -71.13 -37.21
N ALA A 243 2.42 -70.86 -38.26
CA ALA A 243 1.47 -71.81 -38.85
C ALA A 243 2.17 -73.08 -39.45
N LYS A 244 3.44 -72.97 -39.67
CA LYS A 244 4.25 -74.07 -40.30
C LYS A 244 4.88 -75.03 -39.28
N VAL A 245 4.72 -74.68 -37.95
CA VAL A 245 5.27 -75.53 -36.88
C VAL A 245 4.15 -76.31 -36.15
N ASP A 246 4.51 -77.41 -35.49
CA ASP A 246 3.51 -78.14 -34.67
C ASP A 246 2.93 -77.15 -33.57
N PRO A 247 1.63 -76.90 -33.54
CA PRO A 247 0.97 -76.07 -32.55
C PRO A 247 1.34 -76.41 -31.11
N LYS A 248 1.60 -77.66 -30.80
CA LYS A 248 1.99 -78.10 -29.45
C LYS A 248 3.40 -77.66 -29.05
N THR A 249 4.24 -77.22 -30.00
CA THR A 249 5.54 -76.62 -29.70
C THR A 249 5.52 -75.17 -29.33
N VAL A 250 4.37 -74.44 -29.54
CA VAL A 250 4.19 -73.05 -29.10
C VAL A 250 3.51 -73.09 -27.75
N THR A 251 4.32 -72.99 -26.72
CA THR A 251 3.87 -73.06 -25.31
C THR A 251 3.75 -71.65 -24.67
N LYS A 252 4.30 -70.65 -25.34
CA LYS A 252 4.25 -69.26 -24.89
C LYS A 252 4.18 -68.32 -26.10
N GLN A 253 3.17 -67.40 -26.10
CA GLN A 253 3.00 -66.35 -27.09
C GLN A 253 2.46 -65.13 -26.42
N GLY A 254 3.05 -63.95 -26.67
CA GLY A 254 2.62 -62.70 -26.09
C GLY A 254 3.31 -61.52 -26.67
N ILE A 255 2.94 -60.38 -26.16
CA ILE A 255 3.53 -59.11 -26.49
C ILE A 255 3.84 -58.39 -25.17
N ARG A 256 5.02 -57.82 -25.07
CA ARG A 256 5.45 -56.93 -23.97
C ARG A 256 5.78 -55.60 -24.54
N ASP A 257 5.19 -54.58 -23.96
CA ASP A 257 5.36 -53.16 -24.32
C ASP A 257 5.81 -52.37 -23.11
N THR A 258 7.00 -51.79 -23.17
CA THR A 258 7.51 -50.93 -22.10
C THR A 258 7.44 -49.48 -22.60
N PHE A 259 6.54 -48.72 -22.03
CA PHE A 259 6.29 -47.33 -22.37
C PHE A 259 6.95 -46.33 -21.42
N ASP A 260 7.16 -45.13 -21.88
CA ASP A 260 7.64 -44.05 -21.02
C ASP A 260 6.51 -43.55 -20.08
N ALA A 261 6.51 -44.06 -18.83
CA ALA A 261 5.50 -43.72 -17.84
C ALA A 261 5.61 -42.28 -17.34
N GLU A 262 6.69 -41.58 -17.62
CA GLU A 262 6.76 -40.13 -17.33
C GLU A 262 5.98 -39.34 -18.35
N LYS A 263 5.91 -39.76 -19.59
CA LYS A 263 5.30 -39.08 -20.73
C LYS A 263 3.88 -39.50 -21.03
N VAL A 264 3.53 -40.77 -20.78
CA VAL A 264 2.20 -41.32 -21.12
C VAL A 264 1.59 -42.11 -19.98
N THR A 265 0.25 -42.24 -20.02
CA THR A 265 -0.50 -43.11 -19.08
C THR A 265 -1.32 -44.09 -19.90
N ILE A 266 -1.23 -45.39 -19.54
CA ILE A 266 -2.02 -46.49 -20.11
C ILE A 266 -3.03 -46.97 -19.06
N ASP A 267 -4.30 -47.11 -19.46
CA ASP A 267 -5.34 -47.74 -18.64
C ASP A 267 -5.53 -49.18 -19.11
N LEU A 268 -5.04 -50.14 -18.32
CA LEU A 268 -5.10 -51.55 -18.65
C LEU A 268 -6.53 -52.05 -18.96
N SER A 269 -7.55 -51.46 -18.38
CA SER A 269 -8.94 -51.86 -18.62
C SER A 269 -9.43 -51.56 -20.03
N LYS A 270 -8.74 -50.69 -20.75
CA LYS A 270 -9.04 -50.28 -22.13
C LYS A 270 -8.18 -51.01 -23.14
N VAL A 271 -7.19 -51.79 -22.73
CA VAL A 271 -6.32 -52.55 -23.59
C VAL A 271 -7.08 -53.71 -24.22
N LYS A 272 -6.90 -53.89 -25.53
CA LYS A 272 -7.58 -54.94 -26.30
C LYS A 272 -6.58 -55.72 -27.12
N VAL A 273 -6.88 -56.98 -27.35
CA VAL A 273 -6.17 -57.84 -28.29
C VAL A 273 -7.11 -58.36 -29.36
N TYR A 274 -6.74 -58.16 -30.64
CA TYR A 274 -7.54 -58.62 -31.77
C TYR A 274 -6.74 -59.62 -32.59
N GLN A 275 -7.43 -60.67 -33.03
CA GLN A 275 -6.93 -61.66 -34.01
C GLN A 275 -7.32 -61.18 -35.41
N ALA A 276 -6.35 -60.88 -36.25
CA ALA A 276 -6.52 -60.47 -37.63
C ALA A 276 -5.95 -61.48 -38.64
N ASP A 277 -6.44 -61.37 -39.88
CA ASP A 277 -5.93 -62.20 -41.00
C ASP A 277 -4.44 -61.96 -41.26
N ALA A 278 -3.71 -63.00 -41.67
CA ALA A 278 -2.29 -62.89 -42.01
C ALA A 278 -1.98 -61.83 -43.10
N ASN A 279 -2.93 -61.60 -44.00
CA ASN A 279 -2.77 -60.64 -45.10
C ASN A 279 -3.12 -59.23 -44.73
N LEU A 280 -3.54 -58.95 -43.52
CA LEU A 280 -3.80 -57.57 -43.06
C LEU A 280 -2.47 -56.76 -43.13
N ASN A 281 -2.51 -55.64 -43.86
CA ASN A 281 -1.39 -54.70 -43.83
C ASN A 281 -1.49 -53.86 -42.55
N GLU A 282 -0.68 -54.21 -41.56
CA GLU A 282 -0.64 -53.56 -40.24
C GLU A 282 -0.18 -52.07 -40.29
N LYS A 283 0.49 -51.67 -41.38
CA LYS A 283 0.93 -50.27 -41.62
C LYS A 283 -0.16 -49.42 -42.21
N ASP A 284 -1.21 -50.03 -42.79
CA ASP A 284 -2.41 -49.31 -43.20
C ASP A 284 -3.41 -49.22 -42.05
N LEU A 285 -3.27 -48.19 -41.24
CA LEU A 285 -4.09 -48.03 -40.03
C LEU A 285 -5.59 -47.83 -40.34
N LYS A 286 -5.93 -47.38 -41.55
CA LYS A 286 -7.33 -47.35 -41.99
C LYS A 286 -7.88 -48.74 -42.22
N ALA A 287 -7.09 -49.60 -42.83
CA ALA A 287 -7.45 -51.02 -43.01
C ALA A 287 -7.55 -51.74 -41.66
N VAL A 288 -6.61 -51.48 -40.75
CA VAL A 288 -6.62 -52.00 -39.35
C VAL A 288 -7.88 -51.56 -38.63
N ALA A 289 -8.20 -50.25 -38.60
CA ALA A 289 -9.42 -49.73 -37.99
C ALA A 289 -10.68 -50.33 -38.61
N ALA A 290 -10.73 -50.43 -39.95
CA ALA A 290 -11.88 -51.03 -40.67
C ALA A 290 -12.04 -52.54 -40.32
N ALA A 291 -10.95 -53.28 -40.17
CA ALA A 291 -10.98 -54.69 -39.77
C ALA A 291 -11.53 -54.87 -38.35
N ILE A 292 -11.11 -54.00 -37.42
CA ILE A 292 -11.59 -54.00 -36.03
C ILE A 292 -13.08 -53.61 -35.98
N ASN A 293 -13.46 -52.50 -36.60
CA ASN A 293 -14.83 -51.99 -36.56
C ASN A 293 -15.85 -52.91 -37.29
N SER A 294 -15.42 -53.64 -38.30
CA SER A 294 -16.28 -54.62 -39.04
C SER A 294 -16.33 -56.01 -38.38
N GLY A 295 -15.55 -56.26 -37.34
CA GLY A 295 -15.43 -57.54 -36.67
C GLY A 295 -14.63 -58.58 -37.49
N LYS A 296 -13.95 -58.17 -38.59
CA LYS A 296 -13.02 -59.04 -39.33
C LYS A 296 -11.80 -59.35 -38.47
N ALA A 297 -11.31 -58.37 -37.70
CA ALA A 297 -10.40 -58.62 -36.61
C ALA A 297 -11.24 -58.93 -35.35
N LYS A 298 -11.12 -60.12 -34.84
CA LYS A 298 -11.93 -60.64 -33.71
C LYS A 298 -11.31 -60.20 -32.38
N ASP A 299 -12.11 -59.67 -31.46
CA ASP A 299 -11.68 -59.43 -30.10
C ASP A 299 -11.40 -60.76 -29.40
N VAL A 300 -10.17 -60.99 -29.06
CA VAL A 300 -9.67 -62.22 -28.36
C VAL A 300 -9.06 -61.85 -26.99
N THR A 301 -9.32 -60.65 -26.47
CA THR A 301 -8.78 -60.15 -25.21
C THR A 301 -8.97 -61.15 -24.05
N ALA A 302 -10.12 -61.84 -23.99
CA ALA A 302 -10.39 -62.87 -22.99
C ALA A 302 -9.45 -64.07 -23.01
N SER A 303 -8.77 -64.28 -24.14
CA SER A 303 -7.77 -65.36 -24.32
C SER A 303 -6.35 -64.96 -23.89
N TYR A 304 -6.20 -63.76 -23.37
CA TYR A 304 -4.95 -63.19 -22.84
C TYR A 304 -5.01 -62.90 -21.37
N ASP A 305 -3.89 -63.11 -20.70
CA ASP A 305 -3.64 -62.51 -19.37
C ASP A 305 -2.92 -61.18 -19.57
N LEU A 306 -3.64 -60.10 -19.26
CA LEU A 306 -3.14 -58.74 -19.34
C LEU A 306 -2.59 -58.33 -18.00
N HIS A 307 -1.37 -57.85 -17.97
CA HIS A 307 -0.70 -57.40 -16.76
C HIS A 307 0.01 -56.05 -17.01
N LEU A 308 -0.09 -55.17 -16.06
CA LEU A 308 0.66 -53.90 -16.04
C LEU A 308 1.53 -53.91 -14.79
N ASP A 309 2.82 -53.90 -14.99
CA ASP A 309 3.82 -53.80 -13.93
C ASP A 309 4.65 -52.54 -14.17
N GLN A 310 4.52 -51.56 -13.30
CA GLN A 310 5.08 -50.21 -13.41
C GLN A 310 4.74 -49.59 -14.78
N ASN A 311 5.64 -49.66 -15.75
CA ASN A 311 5.50 -49.07 -17.09
C ASN A 311 5.53 -50.12 -18.20
N THR A 312 5.29 -51.38 -17.89
CA THR A 312 5.33 -52.47 -18.83
C THR A 312 4.00 -53.18 -18.89
N VAL A 313 3.36 -53.13 -20.04
CA VAL A 313 2.16 -53.92 -20.36
C VAL A 313 2.61 -55.26 -20.95
N THR A 314 2.19 -56.34 -20.36
CA THR A 314 2.40 -57.68 -20.86
C THR A 314 1.04 -58.30 -21.17
N ALA A 315 0.88 -58.75 -22.43
CA ALA A 315 -0.27 -59.51 -22.90
C ALA A 315 0.20 -60.92 -23.23
N MET A 316 -0.07 -61.89 -22.35
CA MET A 316 0.32 -63.27 -22.53
C MET A 316 -0.88 -64.13 -22.92
N MET A 317 -0.78 -64.81 -24.01
CA MET A 317 -1.81 -65.76 -24.44
C MET A 317 -1.93 -66.90 -23.42
N LYS A 318 -3.17 -67.16 -23.01
CA LYS A 318 -3.45 -68.30 -22.12
C LYS A 318 -3.08 -69.62 -22.74
N THR A 319 -2.87 -70.70 -21.94
CA THR A 319 -2.49 -72.01 -22.37
C THR A 319 -3.59 -73.08 -22.13
N ASN A 320 -3.67 -74.01 -22.98
CA ASN A 320 -4.46 -75.28 -22.83
C ASN A 320 -3.88 -76.15 -21.70
N ALA A 321 -4.61 -77.20 -21.33
CA ALA A 321 -4.17 -78.20 -20.33
C ALA A 321 -2.89 -78.97 -20.76
N ASP A 322 -2.63 -79.02 -22.05
CA ASP A 322 -1.39 -79.69 -22.60
C ASP A 322 -0.17 -78.78 -22.68
N GLY A 323 -0.36 -77.49 -22.20
CA GLY A 323 0.69 -76.50 -22.21
C GLY A 323 0.80 -75.65 -23.49
N SER A 324 0.07 -76.00 -24.56
CA SER A 324 0.04 -75.18 -25.79
C SER A 324 -0.79 -73.92 -25.64
N VAL A 325 -0.52 -72.89 -26.44
CA VAL A 325 -1.32 -71.63 -26.41
C VAL A 325 -2.76 -71.87 -26.92
N VAL A 326 -3.74 -71.17 -26.39
CA VAL A 326 -5.17 -71.41 -26.67
C VAL A 326 -5.65 -70.95 -28.07
N LEU A 327 -4.93 -70.01 -28.73
CA LEU A 327 -5.30 -69.48 -30.03
C LEU A 327 -4.40 -70.05 -31.13
N ALA A 328 -4.96 -70.22 -32.31
CA ALA A 328 -4.22 -70.78 -33.48
C ALA A 328 -3.12 -69.83 -33.96
N MET A 329 -2.00 -70.32 -34.37
CA MET A 329 -0.92 -69.61 -35.05
C MET A 329 -1.27 -69.40 -36.53
N GLY A 330 -0.56 -68.52 -37.22
CA GLY A 330 -0.82 -68.19 -38.62
C GLY A 330 -1.66 -66.87 -38.78
N TYR A 331 -1.86 -66.16 -37.70
CA TYR A 331 -2.60 -64.91 -37.66
C TYR A 331 -1.70 -63.77 -37.20
N LYS A 332 -2.15 -62.51 -37.39
CA LYS A 332 -1.62 -61.32 -36.77
C LYS A 332 -2.43 -61.01 -35.51
N TYR A 333 -1.75 -60.80 -34.38
CA TYR A 333 -2.36 -60.46 -33.11
C TYR A 333 -2.07 -59.00 -32.81
N LEU A 334 -3.13 -58.15 -32.82
CA LEU A 334 -3.00 -56.70 -32.63
C LEU A 334 -3.26 -56.38 -31.17
N LEU A 335 -2.24 -55.97 -30.44
CA LEU A 335 -2.35 -55.42 -29.11
C LEU A 335 -2.60 -53.88 -29.26
N VAL A 336 -3.79 -53.43 -28.93
CA VAL A 336 -4.19 -52.03 -28.96
C VAL A 336 -4.06 -51.44 -27.57
N LEU A 337 -3.18 -50.51 -27.42
CA LEU A 337 -2.85 -49.83 -26.17
C LEU A 337 -3.26 -48.37 -26.24
N PRO A 338 -4.48 -48.01 -25.81
CA PRO A 338 -4.87 -46.59 -25.66
C PRO A 338 -4.05 -45.93 -24.57
N PHE A 339 -3.52 -44.73 -24.86
CA PHE A 339 -2.76 -43.96 -23.91
C PHE A 339 -3.14 -42.49 -23.94
N VAL A 340 -2.83 -41.81 -22.86
CA VAL A 340 -2.99 -40.35 -22.75
C VAL A 340 -1.63 -39.72 -22.53
N VAL A 341 -1.33 -38.66 -23.30
CA VAL A 341 -0.10 -37.88 -23.20
C VAL A 341 -0.12 -37.03 -21.96
N LYS A 342 0.90 -37.14 -21.12
CA LYS A 342 1.09 -36.31 -19.92
C LYS A 342 1.68 -34.95 -20.26
N ASN A 343 1.61 -34.05 -19.30
CA ASN A 343 2.18 -32.71 -19.42
C ASN A 343 3.66 -32.68 -19.06
N VAL A 344 4.46 -33.37 -19.84
CA VAL A 344 5.93 -33.46 -19.69
C VAL A 344 6.56 -33.24 -21.05
N GLU A 345 7.35 -32.19 -21.20
CA GLU A 345 8.05 -31.82 -22.42
C GLU A 345 9.12 -32.85 -22.83
N GLY A 346 9.33 -32.97 -24.11
CA GLY A 346 10.38 -33.79 -24.71
C GLY A 346 9.84 -34.93 -25.55
N ASP A 347 10.73 -35.62 -26.21
CA ASP A 347 10.43 -36.76 -27.06
C ASP A 347 10.16 -37.99 -26.21
N PHE A 348 9.33 -38.89 -26.71
CA PHE A 348 9.17 -40.23 -26.16
C PHE A 348 9.13 -41.24 -27.27
N GLU A 349 9.92 -42.26 -27.07
CA GLU A 349 10.05 -43.40 -27.96
C GLU A 349 9.35 -44.61 -27.34
N ASN A 350 8.82 -45.46 -28.17
CA ASN A 350 8.24 -46.71 -27.71
C ASN A 350 8.57 -47.88 -28.66
N THR A 351 9.06 -48.95 -28.07
CA THR A 351 9.41 -50.18 -28.73
C THR A 351 8.78 -51.36 -27.99
N ALA A 352 8.22 -52.30 -28.68
CA ALA A 352 7.64 -53.50 -28.07
C ALA A 352 8.39 -54.77 -28.44
N VAL A 353 8.07 -55.85 -27.75
CA VAL A 353 8.69 -57.14 -27.93
C VAL A 353 7.61 -58.20 -28.08
N GLN A 354 7.67 -58.96 -29.16
CA GLN A 354 6.89 -60.19 -29.32
C GLN A 354 7.63 -61.34 -28.62
N LEU A 355 6.92 -62.05 -27.78
CA LEU A 355 7.40 -63.17 -27.01
C LEU A 355 6.89 -64.44 -27.64
N THR A 356 7.81 -65.39 -27.99
CA THR A 356 7.42 -66.72 -28.53
C THR A 356 8.33 -67.76 -27.89
N ASN A 357 7.74 -68.62 -27.06
CA ASN A 357 8.47 -69.58 -26.20
C ASN A 357 9.51 -68.79 -25.36
N ASP A 358 10.84 -69.18 -25.53
CA ASP A 358 11.94 -68.52 -24.85
C ASP A 358 12.59 -67.42 -25.74
N GLY A 359 12.01 -67.11 -26.90
CA GLY A 359 12.54 -66.13 -27.87
C GLY A 359 11.85 -64.75 -27.75
N GLU A 360 12.59 -63.68 -28.01
CA GLU A 360 12.14 -62.31 -28.02
C GLU A 360 12.43 -61.70 -29.39
N THR A 361 11.43 -61.07 -30.01
CA THR A 361 11.61 -60.34 -31.29
C THR A 361 11.11 -58.94 -31.12
N VAL A 362 11.98 -57.94 -31.37
CA VAL A 362 11.74 -56.51 -31.15
C VAL A 362 11.00 -55.92 -32.36
N THR A 363 10.06 -55.05 -32.12
CA THR A 363 9.39 -54.24 -33.15
C THR A 363 10.30 -53.10 -33.63
N ASN A 364 9.85 -52.33 -34.63
CA ASN A 364 10.33 -50.97 -34.87
C ASN A 364 9.98 -50.07 -33.68
N THR A 365 10.75 -49.00 -33.55
CA THR A 365 10.49 -47.91 -32.60
C THR A 365 9.57 -46.88 -33.24
N VAL A 366 8.62 -46.36 -32.49
CA VAL A 366 7.84 -45.18 -32.84
C VAL A 366 8.21 -44.04 -31.90
N ILE A 367 8.14 -42.81 -32.41
CA ILE A 367 8.50 -41.62 -31.66
C ILE A 367 7.39 -40.54 -31.79
N ASN A 368 7.15 -39.79 -30.72
CA ASN A 368 6.36 -38.56 -30.75
C ASN A 368 7.04 -37.47 -29.94
N HIS A 369 6.75 -36.23 -30.29
CA HIS A 369 7.35 -35.04 -29.70
C HIS A 369 6.30 -34.29 -28.90
N VAL A 370 6.59 -33.97 -27.64
CA VAL A 370 5.73 -33.16 -26.78
C VAL A 370 6.41 -31.81 -26.53
N PRO A 371 6.08 -30.79 -27.30
CA PRO A 371 6.52 -29.43 -27.00
C PRO A 371 5.94 -28.92 -25.68
N GLY A 372 6.67 -28.06 -25.00
CA GLY A 372 6.25 -27.49 -23.74
C GLY A 372 4.87 -26.83 -23.83
N SER A 373 4.08 -27.02 -22.80
CA SER A 373 2.76 -26.39 -22.66
C SER A 373 2.86 -25.20 -21.73
N ASN A 374 2.99 -24.01 -22.29
CA ASN A 374 3.21 -22.77 -21.54
C ASN A 374 2.05 -21.80 -21.78
N PRO A 375 0.88 -22.00 -21.15
CA PRO A 375 -0.13 -20.95 -21.12
C PRO A 375 0.43 -19.76 -20.37
N SER A 376 0.10 -18.58 -20.79
CA SER A 376 0.61 -17.37 -20.15
C SER A 376 -0.49 -16.41 -19.78
N LYS A 377 -0.20 -15.61 -18.77
CA LYS A 377 -1.06 -14.55 -18.32
C LYS A 377 -0.29 -13.25 -18.29
N ASP A 378 -0.92 -12.19 -18.72
CA ASP A 378 -0.41 -10.84 -18.60
C ASP A 378 -1.54 -9.90 -18.15
N VAL A 379 -1.19 -8.68 -17.82
CA VAL A 379 -2.14 -7.63 -17.50
C VAL A 379 -1.80 -6.39 -18.31
N LYS A 380 -2.82 -5.77 -18.92
CA LYS A 380 -2.67 -4.67 -19.88
C LYS A 380 -3.53 -3.48 -19.49
N ALA A 381 -3.09 -2.28 -19.82
CA ALA A 381 -3.89 -1.07 -19.65
C ALA A 381 -5.13 -1.08 -20.56
N ASP A 382 -6.24 -0.51 -20.06
CA ASP A 382 -7.33 -0.08 -20.93
C ASP A 382 -7.04 1.31 -21.49
N LYS A 383 -6.84 1.39 -22.80
CA LYS A 383 -6.68 2.67 -23.52
C LYS A 383 -7.98 3.03 -24.23
N ASN A 384 -8.94 3.59 -23.47
CA ASN A 384 -10.25 3.99 -23.99
C ASN A 384 -11.03 2.84 -24.68
N GLY A 385 -11.07 1.68 -24.05
CA GLY A 385 -11.73 0.49 -24.57
C GLY A 385 -10.87 -0.35 -25.52
N THR A 386 -9.57 -0.02 -25.63
CA THR A 386 -8.59 -0.78 -26.42
C THR A 386 -7.51 -1.34 -25.51
N VAL A 387 -7.13 -2.60 -25.74
CA VAL A 387 -6.06 -3.26 -24.98
C VAL A 387 -4.71 -2.61 -25.28
N GLY A 388 -4.01 -2.16 -24.25
CA GLY A 388 -2.66 -1.61 -24.34
C GLY A 388 -1.63 -2.68 -24.70
N SER A 389 -0.48 -2.26 -25.21
CA SER A 389 0.61 -3.19 -25.59
C SER A 389 1.58 -3.49 -24.46
N VAL A 390 1.69 -2.58 -23.47
CA VAL A 390 2.66 -2.68 -22.37
C VAL A 390 2.12 -3.60 -21.28
N SER A 391 2.98 -4.46 -20.72
CA SER A 391 2.65 -5.27 -19.55
C SER A 391 2.58 -4.41 -18.29
N LEU A 392 1.56 -4.64 -17.48
CA LEU A 392 1.38 -4.05 -16.16
C LEU A 392 1.76 -5.02 -15.03
N HIS A 393 2.42 -6.14 -15.35
CA HIS A 393 2.94 -7.05 -14.34
C HIS A 393 3.97 -6.32 -13.45
N ASP A 394 3.86 -6.49 -12.14
CA ASP A 394 4.63 -5.78 -11.10
C ASP A 394 4.50 -4.23 -11.18
N LYS A 395 3.35 -3.75 -11.65
CA LYS A 395 3.07 -2.31 -11.72
C LYS A 395 2.04 -1.89 -10.69
N ASP A 396 2.20 -0.64 -10.24
CA ASP A 396 1.24 0.04 -9.37
C ASP A 396 0.06 0.56 -10.19
N ILE A 397 -1.11 -0.01 -9.95
CA ILE A 397 -2.36 0.34 -10.64
C ILE A 397 -3.22 1.18 -9.68
N PRO A 398 -3.63 2.39 -10.07
CA PRO A 398 -4.51 3.22 -9.26
C PRO A 398 -5.88 2.58 -9.03
N LEU A 399 -6.54 2.92 -7.92
CA LEU A 399 -7.95 2.57 -7.70
C LEU A 399 -8.86 3.10 -8.83
N GLN A 400 -9.96 2.39 -9.07
CA GLN A 400 -10.97 2.70 -10.09
C GLN A 400 -10.42 2.69 -11.53
N THR A 401 -9.25 2.11 -11.72
CA THR A 401 -8.64 1.93 -13.03
C THR A 401 -9.17 0.67 -13.69
N LYS A 402 -9.49 0.75 -14.98
CA LYS A 402 -9.81 -0.39 -15.82
C LYS A 402 -8.56 -0.95 -16.46
N ILE A 403 -8.42 -2.24 -16.39
CA ILE A 403 -7.33 -3.02 -16.98
C ILE A 403 -7.89 -4.25 -17.67
N TYR A 404 -7.09 -4.84 -18.54
CA TYR A 404 -7.36 -6.14 -19.15
C TYR A 404 -6.42 -7.20 -18.61
N TYR A 405 -6.96 -8.31 -18.12
CA TYR A 405 -6.19 -9.53 -18.03
C TYR A 405 -6.13 -10.18 -19.41
N GLU A 406 -4.93 -10.40 -19.92
CA GLU A 406 -4.66 -11.22 -21.09
C GLU A 406 -4.44 -12.66 -20.62
N VAL A 407 -5.36 -13.52 -21.02
CA VAL A 407 -5.34 -14.97 -20.75
C VAL A 407 -4.98 -15.65 -22.05
N LYS A 408 -3.77 -16.18 -22.17
CA LYS A 408 -3.25 -16.76 -23.40
C LYS A 408 -3.04 -18.27 -23.25
N SER A 409 -3.56 -19.02 -24.21
CA SER A 409 -3.35 -20.43 -24.27
C SER A 409 -1.90 -20.81 -24.57
N SER A 410 -1.50 -22.00 -24.19
CA SER A 410 -0.29 -22.61 -24.73
C SER A 410 -0.43 -22.85 -26.24
N GLU A 411 0.68 -22.93 -26.93
CA GLU A 411 0.66 -23.25 -28.35
C GLU A 411 0.28 -24.72 -28.56
N ARG A 412 -0.64 -25.00 -29.50
CA ARG A 412 -0.74 -26.26 -30.15
C ARG A 412 0.34 -26.29 -31.24
N PRO A 413 1.23 -27.28 -31.24
CA PRO A 413 2.38 -27.28 -32.14
C PRO A 413 1.98 -27.43 -33.62
N ALA A 414 2.87 -27.03 -34.52
CA ALA A 414 2.81 -27.36 -35.94
C ALA A 414 3.00 -28.86 -36.16
N ASN A 415 2.57 -29.37 -37.32
CA ASN A 415 2.62 -30.79 -37.65
C ASN A 415 1.98 -31.64 -36.55
N TYR A 416 0.81 -31.23 -36.12
CA TYR A 416 0.10 -31.80 -34.99
C TYR A 416 -0.53 -33.15 -35.33
N GLY A 417 -0.15 -34.18 -34.57
CA GLY A 417 -0.64 -35.56 -34.74
C GLY A 417 -1.94 -35.84 -33.98
N GLY A 418 -2.21 -35.15 -32.88
CA GLY A 418 -3.33 -35.39 -31.98
C GLY A 418 -4.65 -34.86 -32.47
N ILE A 419 -5.67 -34.95 -31.60
CA ILE A 419 -7.02 -34.42 -31.81
C ILE A 419 -7.33 -33.42 -30.66
N THR A 420 -7.74 -32.19 -30.99
CA THR A 420 -8.22 -31.21 -30.02
C THR A 420 -9.68 -31.50 -29.74
N GLU A 421 -9.99 -32.11 -28.61
CA GLU A 421 -11.35 -32.45 -28.18
C GLU A 421 -11.97 -31.34 -27.34
N GLU A 422 -11.14 -30.71 -26.52
CA GLU A 422 -11.53 -29.63 -25.62
C GLU A 422 -10.38 -28.64 -25.48
N TRP A 423 -10.70 -27.34 -25.55
CA TRP A 423 -9.71 -26.29 -25.28
C TRP A 423 -10.40 -25.11 -24.60
N GLY A 424 -10.03 -24.91 -23.37
CA GLY A 424 -10.57 -23.85 -22.52
C GLY A 424 -9.52 -23.20 -21.66
N MET A 425 -9.89 -22.06 -21.11
CA MET A 425 -9.10 -21.32 -20.12
C MET A 425 -10.05 -20.85 -19.02
N ASN A 426 -9.63 -21.05 -17.80
CA ASN A 426 -10.36 -20.62 -16.60
C ASN A 426 -9.56 -19.57 -15.86
N ASP A 427 -10.20 -18.49 -15.49
CA ASP A 427 -9.66 -17.39 -14.72
C ASP A 427 -10.50 -17.18 -13.46
N VAL A 428 -9.87 -17.28 -12.29
CA VAL A 428 -10.53 -17.04 -11.01
C VAL A 428 -10.06 -15.71 -10.45
N LEU A 429 -10.93 -14.70 -10.57
CA LEU A 429 -10.62 -13.35 -10.15
C LEU A 429 -10.62 -13.20 -8.62
N ASP A 430 -9.73 -12.39 -8.11
CA ASP A 430 -9.84 -11.84 -6.77
C ASP A 430 -10.91 -10.73 -6.74
N THR A 431 -12.15 -11.13 -6.52
CA THR A 431 -13.29 -10.19 -6.49
C THR A 431 -13.28 -9.25 -5.28
N THR A 432 -12.34 -9.41 -4.36
CA THR A 432 -12.11 -8.46 -3.28
C THR A 432 -11.47 -7.18 -3.81
N HIS A 433 -10.60 -7.31 -4.80
CA HIS A 433 -9.79 -6.23 -5.35
C HIS A 433 -10.18 -5.85 -6.79
N ASP A 434 -10.61 -6.81 -7.59
CA ASP A 434 -10.96 -6.60 -8.99
C ASP A 434 -12.41 -6.97 -9.28
N ARG A 435 -13.13 -6.07 -9.93
CA ARG A 435 -14.50 -6.27 -10.36
C ARG A 435 -14.55 -6.52 -11.86
N PHE A 436 -15.05 -7.69 -12.30
CA PHE A 436 -15.32 -7.95 -13.70
C PHE A 436 -16.39 -6.99 -14.23
N THR A 437 -16.11 -6.32 -15.35
CA THR A 437 -17.03 -5.33 -15.94
C THR A 437 -18.09 -5.95 -16.85
N GLY A 438 -17.98 -7.24 -17.15
CA GLY A 438 -18.80 -7.95 -18.12
C GLY A 438 -18.26 -7.87 -19.55
N LYS A 439 -17.20 -7.12 -19.80
CA LYS A 439 -16.60 -7.00 -21.13
C LYS A 439 -15.43 -7.96 -21.30
N TRP A 440 -15.42 -8.64 -22.41
CA TRP A 440 -14.33 -9.52 -22.82
C TRP A 440 -14.36 -9.72 -24.34
N HIS A 441 -13.25 -10.14 -24.90
CA HIS A 441 -13.16 -10.61 -26.28
C HIS A 441 -12.02 -11.63 -26.41
N ALA A 442 -12.12 -12.47 -27.43
CA ALA A 442 -11.10 -13.49 -27.72
C ALA A 442 -10.57 -13.31 -29.12
N ILE A 443 -9.27 -13.55 -29.30
CA ILE A 443 -8.62 -13.49 -30.62
C ILE A 443 -7.88 -14.78 -30.93
N THR A 444 -7.76 -15.11 -32.22
CA THR A 444 -6.80 -16.12 -32.65
C THR A 444 -5.39 -15.52 -32.77
N ASN A 445 -4.38 -16.25 -32.28
CA ASN A 445 -2.99 -15.78 -32.31
C ASN A 445 -2.24 -16.18 -33.59
N TYR A 446 -2.83 -17.08 -34.37
CA TYR A 446 -2.29 -17.56 -35.65
C TYR A 446 -3.39 -17.56 -36.71
N ASP A 447 -3.01 -17.62 -37.99
CA ASP A 447 -3.96 -17.80 -39.06
C ASP A 447 -4.71 -19.13 -38.88
N LEU A 448 -6.05 -19.08 -38.95
CA LEU A 448 -6.92 -20.22 -38.71
C LEU A 448 -7.97 -20.31 -39.80
N LYS A 449 -8.09 -21.44 -40.47
CA LYS A 449 -9.15 -21.69 -41.46
C LYS A 449 -10.39 -22.27 -40.78
N VAL A 450 -11.52 -21.59 -40.93
CA VAL A 450 -12.83 -22.04 -40.44
C VAL A 450 -13.79 -22.11 -41.63
N GLY A 451 -14.07 -23.32 -42.09
CA GLY A 451 -14.76 -23.52 -43.38
C GLY A 451 -13.99 -22.90 -44.54
N ASP A 452 -14.63 -22.07 -45.37
CA ASP A 452 -13.97 -21.37 -46.48
C ASP A 452 -13.25 -20.07 -46.09
N LYS A 453 -13.36 -19.65 -44.84
CA LYS A 453 -12.75 -18.39 -44.37
C LYS A 453 -11.43 -18.65 -43.70
N THR A 454 -10.42 -17.80 -43.99
CA THR A 454 -9.18 -17.72 -43.21
C THR A 454 -9.25 -16.53 -42.29
N LEU A 455 -9.30 -16.78 -40.98
CA LEU A 455 -9.15 -15.79 -39.92
C LEU A 455 -7.68 -15.52 -39.74
N LYS A 456 -7.27 -14.26 -39.90
CA LYS A 456 -5.89 -13.84 -39.71
C LYS A 456 -5.57 -13.74 -38.20
N ALA A 457 -4.30 -13.89 -37.84
CA ALA A 457 -3.84 -13.63 -36.48
C ALA A 457 -4.37 -12.26 -35.99
N GLY A 458 -4.87 -12.20 -34.76
CA GLY A 458 -5.53 -11.01 -34.18
C GLY A 458 -7.02 -10.86 -34.51
N THR A 459 -7.60 -11.75 -35.33
CA THR A 459 -9.05 -11.70 -35.60
C THR A 459 -9.84 -12.10 -34.37
N ASP A 460 -10.93 -11.34 -34.10
CA ASP A 460 -11.89 -11.65 -33.03
C ASP A 460 -12.61 -12.96 -33.32
N ILE A 461 -12.53 -13.87 -32.37
CA ILE A 461 -13.17 -15.20 -32.39
C ILE A 461 -14.17 -15.37 -31.24
N SER A 462 -14.58 -14.30 -30.55
CA SER A 462 -15.49 -14.36 -29.39
C SER A 462 -16.79 -15.13 -29.70
N ALA A 463 -17.28 -15.04 -30.93
CA ALA A 463 -18.49 -15.77 -31.38
C ALA A 463 -18.31 -17.31 -31.34
N TYR A 464 -17.10 -17.81 -31.28
CA TYR A 464 -16.78 -19.23 -31.18
C TYR A 464 -16.40 -19.68 -29.77
N ILE A 465 -16.43 -18.75 -28.79
CA ILE A 465 -16.06 -19.01 -27.40
C ILE A 465 -17.30 -18.96 -26.52
N LEU A 466 -17.45 -19.98 -25.71
CA LEU A 466 -18.51 -20.05 -24.70
C LEU A 466 -17.92 -19.52 -23.37
N LEU A 467 -18.60 -18.57 -22.75
CA LEU A 467 -18.27 -18.09 -21.40
C LEU A 467 -19.25 -18.72 -20.39
N GLU A 468 -18.72 -19.47 -19.45
CA GLU A 468 -19.38 -19.81 -18.20
C GLU A 468 -18.90 -18.83 -17.13
N ASN A 469 -19.83 -18.05 -16.58
CA ASN A 469 -19.56 -17.02 -15.57
C ASN A 469 -20.26 -17.41 -14.26
N LYS A 470 -19.48 -17.70 -13.23
CA LYS A 470 -19.97 -17.96 -11.87
C LYS A 470 -19.67 -16.76 -10.99
N ASP A 471 -20.73 -16.00 -10.70
CA ASP A 471 -20.70 -14.86 -9.76
C ASP A 471 -19.66 -13.76 -10.10
N ASN A 472 -19.35 -13.57 -11.39
CA ASN A 472 -18.31 -12.65 -11.88
C ASN A 472 -16.91 -12.91 -11.26
N LYS A 473 -16.69 -14.08 -10.73
CA LYS A 473 -15.47 -14.51 -10.08
C LYS A 473 -14.75 -15.61 -10.86
N ASP A 474 -15.47 -16.69 -11.14
CA ASP A 474 -14.91 -17.85 -11.80
C ASP A 474 -15.38 -17.83 -13.25
N LEU A 475 -14.48 -17.50 -14.17
CA LEU A 475 -14.76 -17.25 -15.58
C LEU A 475 -14.09 -18.35 -16.41
N THR A 476 -14.89 -19.19 -17.04
CA THR A 476 -14.40 -20.25 -17.91
C THR A 476 -14.74 -19.94 -19.36
N PHE A 477 -13.74 -19.84 -20.20
CA PHE A 477 -13.82 -19.62 -21.63
C PHE A 477 -13.50 -20.92 -22.36
N THR A 478 -14.42 -21.44 -23.16
CA THR A 478 -14.25 -22.73 -23.84
C THR A 478 -14.56 -22.59 -25.32
N MET A 479 -13.76 -23.14 -26.19
CA MET A 479 -14.03 -23.22 -27.62
C MET A 479 -15.28 -24.05 -27.89
N ASN A 480 -16.14 -23.57 -28.79
CA ASN A 480 -17.29 -24.34 -29.21
C ASN A 480 -16.89 -25.44 -30.23
N GLN A 481 -17.84 -26.37 -30.50
CA GLN A 481 -17.58 -27.52 -31.35
C GLN A 481 -17.21 -27.13 -32.79
N ALA A 482 -17.72 -26.01 -33.31
CA ALA A 482 -17.41 -25.56 -34.67
C ALA A 482 -15.93 -25.17 -34.82
N LEU A 483 -15.38 -24.48 -33.79
CA LEU A 483 -13.96 -24.09 -33.78
C LEU A 483 -13.05 -25.29 -33.53
N LEU A 484 -13.44 -26.21 -32.63
CA LEU A 484 -12.70 -27.46 -32.38
C LEU A 484 -12.64 -28.33 -33.64
N ALA A 485 -13.75 -28.46 -34.38
CA ALA A 485 -13.79 -29.18 -35.67
C ALA A 485 -12.85 -28.54 -36.70
N ALA A 486 -12.88 -27.22 -36.82
CA ALA A 486 -11.96 -26.49 -37.71
C ALA A 486 -10.49 -26.71 -37.34
N LEU A 487 -10.14 -26.67 -36.06
CA LEU A 487 -8.78 -26.93 -35.57
C LEU A 487 -8.28 -28.33 -35.98
N ASN A 488 -9.15 -29.33 -36.03
CA ASN A 488 -8.81 -30.71 -36.39
C ASN A 488 -8.73 -30.96 -37.89
N GLU A 489 -9.09 -29.97 -38.73
CA GLU A 489 -8.85 -30.08 -40.17
C GLU A 489 -7.37 -30.10 -40.50
N GLY A 490 -6.97 -30.89 -41.51
CA GLY A 490 -5.58 -31.10 -41.88
C GLY A 490 -4.81 -29.81 -42.17
N SER A 491 -5.49 -28.83 -42.80
CA SER A 491 -4.89 -27.52 -43.10
C SER A 491 -4.45 -26.72 -41.84
N ASN A 492 -5.19 -26.89 -40.72
CA ASN A 492 -4.88 -26.21 -39.47
C ASN A 492 -3.90 -27.01 -38.58
N LYS A 493 -3.70 -28.29 -38.87
CA LYS A 493 -2.71 -29.12 -38.15
C LYS A 493 -1.27 -28.86 -38.60
N VAL A 494 -1.07 -28.28 -39.78
CA VAL A 494 0.26 -27.97 -40.32
C VAL A 494 0.92 -26.82 -39.56
N GLY A 495 0.17 -25.78 -39.23
CA GLY A 495 0.63 -24.59 -38.49
C GLY A 495 0.40 -24.68 -37.01
N LYS A 496 1.11 -23.83 -36.26
CA LYS A 496 0.82 -23.58 -34.84
C LYS A 496 -0.54 -22.97 -34.65
N GLN A 497 -1.17 -23.22 -33.51
CA GLN A 497 -2.43 -22.61 -33.12
C GLN A 497 -2.35 -22.19 -31.64
N ALA A 498 -2.91 -21.02 -31.34
CA ALA A 498 -3.10 -20.51 -30.00
C ALA A 498 -4.17 -19.40 -30.02
N TRP A 499 -4.71 -19.06 -28.89
CA TRP A 499 -5.70 -18.01 -28.76
C TRP A 499 -5.54 -17.27 -27.44
N SER A 500 -6.07 -16.07 -27.39
CA SER A 500 -6.05 -15.22 -26.20
C SER A 500 -7.45 -14.71 -25.88
N VAL A 501 -7.72 -14.55 -24.60
CA VAL A 501 -8.89 -13.83 -24.09
C VAL A 501 -8.41 -12.59 -23.36
N TYR A 502 -9.07 -11.49 -23.61
CA TYR A 502 -8.92 -10.25 -22.89
C TYR A 502 -10.19 -10.00 -22.08
N LEU A 503 -10.07 -9.94 -20.77
CA LEU A 503 -11.19 -9.65 -19.87
C LEU A 503 -10.95 -8.33 -19.12
N GLU A 504 -11.93 -7.41 -19.23
CA GLU A 504 -11.86 -6.11 -18.58
C GLU A 504 -12.28 -6.23 -17.11
N VAL A 505 -11.41 -5.77 -16.22
CA VAL A 505 -11.72 -5.62 -14.80
C VAL A 505 -11.46 -4.20 -14.35
N GLU A 506 -12.11 -3.80 -13.27
CA GLU A 506 -11.89 -2.53 -12.59
C GLU A 506 -11.31 -2.78 -11.21
N ARG A 507 -10.18 -2.16 -10.90
CA ARG A 507 -9.54 -2.21 -9.58
C ARG A 507 -10.39 -1.47 -8.56
N ILE A 508 -10.90 -2.14 -7.53
CA ILE A 508 -11.84 -1.58 -6.55
C ILE A 508 -11.30 -1.49 -5.13
N LYS A 509 -10.09 -2.01 -4.87
CA LYS A 509 -9.48 -1.99 -3.54
C LYS A 509 -7.96 -1.96 -3.62
N THR A 510 -7.32 -1.33 -2.60
CA THR A 510 -5.86 -1.31 -2.42
C THR A 510 -5.31 -2.67 -2.00
N GLY A 511 -4.07 -2.95 -2.34
CA GLY A 511 -3.35 -4.17 -2.02
C GLY A 511 -2.78 -4.86 -3.25
N ASP A 512 -2.13 -5.99 -3.00
CA ASP A 512 -1.55 -6.83 -4.03
C ASP A 512 -2.60 -7.77 -4.59
N VAL A 513 -2.63 -7.92 -5.90
CA VAL A 513 -3.51 -8.84 -6.61
C VAL A 513 -2.67 -9.80 -7.43
N GLU A 514 -2.71 -11.05 -7.03
CA GLU A 514 -2.14 -12.14 -7.80
C GLU A 514 -3.25 -12.76 -8.66
N ASN A 515 -2.97 -12.99 -9.92
CA ASN A 515 -3.90 -13.69 -10.79
C ASN A 515 -3.18 -14.70 -11.67
N THR A 516 -3.77 -15.89 -11.76
CA THR A 516 -3.27 -17.03 -12.50
C THR A 516 -4.42 -17.66 -13.24
N GLN A 517 -4.23 -18.05 -14.48
CA GLN A 517 -5.22 -18.81 -15.22
C GLN A 517 -4.88 -20.30 -15.24
N THR A 518 -5.88 -21.13 -15.48
CA THR A 518 -5.71 -22.55 -15.73
C THR A 518 -6.22 -22.87 -17.14
N GLU A 519 -5.34 -23.37 -18.00
CA GLU A 519 -5.71 -23.90 -19.30
C GLU A 519 -6.17 -25.35 -19.15
N ASN A 520 -7.30 -25.66 -19.76
CA ASN A 520 -7.78 -27.02 -19.97
C ASN A 520 -7.56 -27.38 -21.44
N TYR A 521 -6.72 -28.36 -21.72
CA TYR A 521 -6.55 -28.92 -23.03
C TYR A 521 -6.75 -30.44 -22.97
N ASN A 522 -7.81 -30.92 -23.61
CA ASN A 522 -8.18 -32.34 -23.59
C ASN A 522 -8.22 -32.94 -22.17
N LYS A 523 -8.84 -32.18 -21.22
CA LYS A 523 -8.98 -32.49 -19.77
C LYS A 523 -7.69 -32.44 -18.97
N GLU A 524 -6.56 -32.14 -19.57
CA GLU A 524 -5.32 -31.87 -18.87
C GLU A 524 -5.22 -30.39 -18.50
N LEU A 525 -5.00 -30.13 -17.22
CA LEU A 525 -4.98 -28.79 -16.65
C LEU A 525 -3.55 -28.30 -16.46
N VAL A 526 -3.26 -27.11 -16.97
CA VAL A 526 -1.96 -26.45 -16.75
C VAL A 526 -2.19 -25.00 -16.31
N ARG A 527 -1.47 -24.61 -15.27
CA ARG A 527 -1.49 -23.22 -14.81
C ARG A 527 -0.50 -22.36 -15.58
N SER A 528 -0.86 -21.12 -15.81
CA SER A 528 0.03 -20.10 -16.34
C SER A 528 1.03 -19.62 -15.29
N ASN A 529 1.90 -18.68 -15.68
CA ASN A 529 2.56 -17.80 -14.74
C ASN A 529 1.50 -17.00 -13.95
N THR A 530 1.89 -16.57 -12.76
CA THR A 530 1.13 -15.61 -11.97
C THR A 530 1.52 -14.21 -12.40
N VAL A 531 0.55 -13.36 -12.64
CA VAL A 531 0.75 -11.91 -12.73
C VAL A 531 0.42 -11.28 -11.39
N VAL A 532 1.20 -10.30 -11.01
CA VAL A 532 0.99 -9.51 -9.80
C VAL A 532 0.79 -8.07 -10.22
N THR A 533 -0.14 -7.40 -9.59
CA THR A 533 -0.30 -5.96 -9.70
C THR A 533 -0.50 -5.41 -8.31
N HIS A 534 -0.01 -4.22 -8.09
CA HIS A 534 -0.07 -3.57 -6.80
C HIS A 534 -1.05 -2.39 -6.88
N THR A 535 -1.77 -2.14 -5.82
CA THR A 535 -2.51 -0.88 -5.68
C THR A 535 -2.11 -0.30 -4.34
N PRO A 536 -1.26 0.72 -4.37
CA PRO A 536 -0.76 1.33 -3.16
C PRO A 536 -1.89 1.81 -2.26
N ASP A 537 -1.65 1.80 -0.96
CA ASP A 537 -2.53 2.49 -0.01
C ASP A 537 -2.61 3.97 -0.36
N ASP A 538 -3.74 4.56 0.01
CA ASP A 538 -3.89 6.00 -0.13
C ASP A 538 -2.72 6.74 0.54
N PRO A 539 -2.17 7.75 -0.12
CA PRO A 539 -1.16 8.62 0.47
C PRO A 539 -1.62 9.16 1.83
N LYS A 540 -0.69 9.33 2.73
CA LYS A 540 -0.95 9.87 4.08
C LYS A 540 -0.17 11.16 4.30
N PRO A 541 -0.48 12.22 3.56
CA PRO A 541 0.18 13.48 3.76
C PRO A 541 -0.11 14.00 5.17
N THR A 542 0.87 14.58 5.81
CA THR A 542 0.75 15.15 7.15
C THR A 542 1.10 16.62 7.15
N LYS A 543 0.66 17.32 8.18
CA LYS A 543 0.97 18.72 8.40
C LYS A 543 1.37 18.94 9.84
N ALA A 544 2.47 19.66 10.03
CA ALA A 544 2.94 20.15 11.30
C ALA A 544 3.13 21.67 11.23
N VAL A 545 3.21 22.32 12.35
CA VAL A 545 3.53 23.75 12.43
C VAL A 545 4.65 23.97 13.44
N HIS A 546 5.70 24.64 12.99
CA HIS A 546 6.89 24.90 13.81
C HIS A 546 7.14 26.40 13.98
N ASN A 547 7.76 26.77 15.11
CA ASN A 547 8.31 28.10 15.29
C ASN A 547 9.66 28.23 14.56
N LYS A 548 10.28 29.40 14.63
CA LYS A 548 11.60 29.66 14.03
C LYS A 548 12.73 28.79 14.57
N LYS A 549 12.58 28.17 15.74
CA LYS A 549 13.55 27.25 16.34
C LYS A 549 13.33 25.80 15.89
N GLY A 550 12.30 25.54 15.08
CA GLY A 550 11.93 24.20 14.63
C GLY A 550 11.15 23.39 15.66
N GLU A 551 10.66 24.00 16.74
CA GLU A 551 9.84 23.34 17.74
C GLU A 551 8.40 23.22 17.22
N ASP A 552 7.77 22.05 17.42
CA ASP A 552 6.35 21.85 17.11
C ASP A 552 5.51 22.72 18.05
N ILE A 553 4.65 23.55 17.44
CA ILE A 553 3.81 24.49 18.15
C ILE A 553 2.30 24.27 17.87
N ASN A 554 1.93 23.10 17.36
CA ASN A 554 0.52 22.78 17.17
C ASN A 554 -0.24 22.90 18.50
N HIS A 555 -1.43 23.50 18.47
CA HIS A 555 -2.21 23.89 19.63
C HIS A 555 -1.54 24.97 20.52
N GLY A 556 -0.39 25.48 20.11
CA GLY A 556 0.35 26.48 20.86
C GLY A 556 -0.22 27.89 20.74
N LYS A 557 -0.02 28.70 21.77
CA LYS A 557 -0.34 30.11 21.76
C LYS A 557 0.76 30.88 21.05
N VAL A 558 0.40 31.69 20.09
CA VAL A 558 1.31 32.51 19.28
C VAL A 558 0.90 33.99 19.33
N ALA A 559 1.78 34.87 18.93
CA ALA A 559 1.53 36.31 18.95
C ALA A 559 1.71 36.90 17.54
N ARG A 560 1.30 38.15 17.38
CA ARG A 560 1.57 38.93 16.15
C ARG A 560 3.07 38.94 15.84
N GLY A 561 3.40 38.89 14.58
CA GLY A 561 4.77 38.83 14.11
C GLY A 561 5.47 37.47 14.20
N ASP A 562 4.89 36.51 14.91
CA ASP A 562 5.42 35.16 14.93
C ASP A 562 5.40 34.53 13.54
N VAL A 563 6.44 33.77 13.27
CA VAL A 563 6.50 32.95 12.07
C VAL A 563 5.98 31.55 12.38
N LEU A 564 4.91 31.19 11.73
CA LEU A 564 4.37 29.85 11.71
C LEU A 564 4.91 29.15 10.46
N SER A 565 5.87 28.24 10.65
CA SER A 565 6.43 27.47 9.56
C SER A 565 5.62 26.18 9.42
N TYR A 566 4.70 26.13 8.47
CA TYR A 566 3.99 24.90 8.15
C TYR A 566 4.92 23.96 7.42
N GLU A 567 5.09 22.77 7.95
CA GLU A 567 5.81 21.67 7.32
C GLU A 567 4.80 20.59 6.94
N MET A 568 4.78 20.25 5.68
CA MET A 568 3.84 19.28 5.13
C MET A 568 4.62 18.14 4.48
N THR A 569 4.25 16.93 4.77
CA THR A 569 4.71 15.78 4.02
C THR A 569 3.86 15.61 2.77
N TRP A 570 4.53 15.52 1.63
CA TRP A 570 3.95 15.13 0.36
C TRP A 570 4.29 13.66 0.15
N ASP A 571 3.31 12.80 0.38
CA ASP A 571 3.52 11.37 0.35
C ASP A 571 3.38 10.83 -1.08
N LEU A 572 4.51 10.40 -1.64
CA LEU A 572 4.59 9.78 -2.96
C LEU A 572 5.03 8.31 -2.90
N LYS A 573 4.98 7.67 -1.73
CA LYS A 573 5.47 6.30 -1.54
C LYS A 573 4.78 5.29 -2.44
N GLY A 574 3.50 5.48 -2.71
CA GLY A 574 2.73 4.64 -3.61
C GLY A 574 2.90 4.95 -5.11
N TYR A 575 3.79 5.88 -5.48
CA TYR A 575 3.99 6.33 -6.85
C TYR A 575 5.47 6.23 -7.23
N ASP A 576 5.98 5.03 -7.38
CA ASP A 576 7.38 4.83 -7.72
C ASP A 576 7.63 4.66 -9.23
N LYS A 577 8.79 4.14 -9.60
CA LYS A 577 9.16 3.84 -11.00
C LYS A 577 8.26 2.77 -11.64
N ASP A 578 7.58 2.00 -10.82
CA ASP A 578 6.71 0.90 -11.25
C ASP A 578 5.24 1.34 -11.40
N PHE A 579 4.96 2.64 -11.17
CA PHE A 579 3.64 3.22 -11.37
C PHE A 579 3.19 3.12 -12.84
N ALA A 580 1.98 2.63 -13.05
CA ALA A 580 1.42 2.35 -14.37
C ALA A 580 0.89 3.62 -15.06
N PHE A 581 1.76 4.49 -15.57
CA PHE A 581 1.39 5.74 -16.24
C PHE A 581 0.44 5.53 -17.45
N ASP A 582 0.46 4.35 -18.04
CA ASP A 582 -0.44 4.00 -19.15
C ASP A 582 -1.91 3.89 -18.73
N THR A 583 -2.20 3.86 -17.43
CA THR A 583 -3.56 3.68 -16.89
C THR A 583 -4.22 4.98 -16.43
N ILE A 584 -3.54 6.13 -16.52
CA ILE A 584 -4.01 7.41 -15.98
C ILE A 584 -4.06 8.51 -17.04
N ASP A 585 -4.82 9.56 -16.75
CA ASP A 585 -4.75 10.81 -17.50
C ASP A 585 -3.68 11.72 -16.91
N LEU A 586 -2.55 11.82 -17.59
CA LEU A 586 -1.42 12.68 -17.19
C LEU A 586 -1.80 14.15 -17.07
N ALA A 587 -2.85 14.60 -17.76
CA ALA A 587 -3.31 16.00 -17.71
C ALA A 587 -3.87 16.39 -16.34
N THR A 588 -4.27 15.44 -15.51
CA THR A 588 -4.74 15.68 -14.12
C THR A 588 -3.59 16.12 -13.20
N GLY A 589 -2.35 15.87 -13.60
CA GLY A 589 -1.14 16.39 -13.03
C GLY A 589 -0.82 15.95 -11.61
N VAL A 590 0.28 16.50 -11.09
CA VAL A 590 0.73 16.29 -9.71
C VAL A 590 0.89 17.64 -9.04
N SER A 591 0.20 17.87 -7.93
CA SER A 591 0.21 19.15 -7.24
C SER A 591 0.01 19.03 -5.74
N PHE A 592 0.42 20.06 -5.02
CA PHE A 592 0.17 20.23 -3.60
C PHE A 592 -0.51 21.60 -3.39
N PHE A 593 -1.58 21.61 -2.61
CA PHE A 593 -2.41 22.79 -2.38
C PHE A 593 -2.48 23.09 -0.89
N ASP A 594 -2.33 24.35 -0.52
CA ASP A 594 -2.48 24.84 0.85
C ASP A 594 -3.45 26.02 0.88
N ASP A 595 -4.36 25.98 1.83
CA ASP A 595 -5.39 27.03 2.10
C ASP A 595 -5.11 27.60 3.49
N TYR A 596 -4.24 28.64 3.53
CA TYR A 596 -3.87 29.31 4.78
C TYR A 596 -4.89 30.42 5.11
N ASP A 597 -5.08 30.70 6.39
CA ASP A 597 -5.99 31.76 6.85
C ASP A 597 -5.41 33.13 6.52
N GLU A 598 -5.73 33.68 5.34
CA GLU A 598 -5.25 34.95 4.84
C GLU A 598 -5.75 36.11 5.69
N THR A 599 -6.78 35.91 6.53
CA THR A 599 -7.26 36.97 7.42
C THR A 599 -6.33 37.15 8.61
N LYS A 600 -5.58 36.12 9.01
CA LYS A 600 -4.72 36.12 10.22
C LYS A 600 -3.23 36.02 9.94
N VAL A 601 -2.84 35.40 8.85
CA VAL A 601 -1.43 35.22 8.50
C VAL A 601 -1.13 35.75 7.11
N SER A 602 0.15 36.02 6.86
CA SER A 602 0.68 36.37 5.53
C SER A 602 1.79 35.42 5.16
N PRO A 603 1.80 34.85 3.96
CA PRO A 603 2.88 33.92 3.53
C PRO A 603 4.18 34.69 3.31
N ILE A 604 5.31 34.05 3.65
CA ILE A 604 6.64 34.54 3.31
C ILE A 604 7.08 33.78 2.06
N LYS A 605 6.58 34.24 0.89
CA LYS A 605 6.63 33.54 -0.39
C LYS A 605 8.04 33.09 -0.79
N ASP A 606 9.05 33.94 -0.57
CA ASP A 606 10.44 33.67 -0.92
C ASP A 606 11.07 32.54 -0.08
N LEU A 607 10.44 32.14 1.01
CA LEU A 607 10.90 31.06 1.89
C LEU A 607 10.13 29.76 1.71
N LEU A 608 9.15 29.69 0.77
CA LEU A 608 8.53 28.42 0.40
C LEU A 608 9.60 27.51 -0.20
N ARG A 609 9.70 26.28 0.29
CA ARG A 609 10.63 25.27 -0.21
C ARG A 609 9.95 23.92 -0.33
N VAL A 610 10.34 23.20 -1.36
CA VAL A 610 10.05 21.78 -1.51
C VAL A 610 11.38 21.05 -1.50
N LYS A 611 11.53 20.09 -0.61
CA LYS A 611 12.74 19.28 -0.46
C LYS A 611 12.41 17.79 -0.67
N ASP A 612 13.36 17.10 -1.26
CA ASP A 612 13.26 15.64 -1.38
C ASP A 612 13.55 14.94 -0.04
N SER A 613 13.45 13.61 -0.02
CA SER A 613 13.72 12.79 1.18
C SER A 613 15.15 12.91 1.72
N LYS A 614 16.10 13.41 0.90
CA LYS A 614 17.49 13.66 1.27
C LYS A 614 17.73 15.09 1.74
N GLY A 615 16.70 15.94 1.73
CA GLY A 615 16.76 17.35 2.11
C GLY A 615 17.26 18.28 0.99
N VAL A 616 17.41 17.79 -0.24
CA VAL A 616 17.79 18.61 -1.38
C VAL A 616 16.63 19.50 -1.80
N ASP A 617 16.89 20.79 -2.04
CA ASP A 617 15.89 21.75 -2.51
C ASP A 617 15.55 21.48 -4.00
N ILE A 618 14.32 21.09 -4.25
CA ILE A 618 13.75 20.79 -5.55
C ILE A 618 12.65 21.77 -5.96
N THR A 619 12.55 22.91 -5.31
CA THR A 619 11.50 23.93 -5.55
C THR A 619 11.44 24.35 -7.01
N ASN A 620 12.56 24.33 -7.71
CA ASN A 620 12.66 24.66 -9.14
C ASN A 620 11.93 23.66 -10.07
N GLN A 621 11.54 22.48 -9.59
CA GLN A 621 10.78 21.50 -10.37
C GLN A 621 9.29 21.89 -10.51
N PHE A 622 8.86 22.92 -9.76
CA PHE A 622 7.46 23.30 -9.67
C PHE A 622 7.18 24.67 -10.28
N THR A 623 5.93 24.83 -10.71
CA THR A 623 5.28 26.13 -10.90
C THR A 623 4.45 26.42 -9.66
N ILE A 624 4.70 27.56 -9.00
CA ILE A 624 4.01 27.97 -7.78
C ILE A 624 3.03 29.07 -8.13
N SER A 625 1.75 28.83 -7.88
CA SER A 625 0.66 29.77 -8.11
C SER A 625 0.07 30.24 -6.78
N TRP A 626 -0.10 31.54 -6.60
CA TRP A 626 -0.66 32.18 -5.42
C TRP A 626 -1.97 32.87 -5.75
N ASP A 627 -2.97 32.71 -4.90
CA ASP A 627 -4.19 33.54 -4.87
C ASP A 627 -4.29 34.18 -3.48
N ASP A 628 -3.68 35.38 -3.34
CA ASP A 628 -3.61 36.08 -2.06
C ASP A 628 -4.98 36.52 -1.55
N ALA A 629 -5.96 36.66 -2.43
CA ALA A 629 -7.32 37.06 -2.05
C ALA A 629 -8.09 35.90 -1.39
N LYS A 630 -7.71 34.66 -1.68
CA LYS A 630 -8.31 33.47 -1.11
C LYS A 630 -7.41 32.75 -0.11
N GLY A 631 -6.20 33.21 0.11
CA GLY A 631 -5.25 32.57 1.00
C GLY A 631 -4.70 31.25 0.48
N THR A 632 -4.61 31.07 -0.83
CA THR A 632 -4.21 29.77 -1.36
C THR A 632 -2.87 29.79 -2.10
N VAL A 633 -2.16 28.68 -2.01
CA VAL A 633 -0.99 28.39 -2.83
C VAL A 633 -1.13 27.01 -3.44
N THR A 634 -0.81 26.90 -4.73
CA THR A 634 -0.73 25.62 -5.43
C THR A 634 0.66 25.44 -6.01
N ILE A 635 1.24 24.28 -5.74
CA ILE A 635 2.58 23.87 -6.17
C ILE A 635 2.37 22.77 -7.20
N PHE A 636 2.60 23.05 -8.50
CA PHE A 636 2.39 22.12 -9.61
C PHE A 636 3.73 21.58 -10.10
N ALA A 637 3.86 20.29 -10.27
CA ALA A 637 4.98 19.70 -10.98
C ALA A 637 4.96 20.14 -12.45
N LYS A 638 6.09 20.64 -12.94
CA LYS A 638 6.22 21.13 -14.34
C LYS A 638 6.05 20.03 -15.36
N ASP A 639 6.57 18.86 -15.05
CA ASP A 639 6.40 17.62 -15.81
C ASP A 639 5.99 16.51 -14.81
N PRO A 640 4.71 16.18 -14.72
CA PRO A 640 4.22 15.22 -13.71
C PRO A 640 4.82 13.84 -13.83
N GLN A 641 5.03 13.34 -15.05
CA GLN A 641 5.59 12.01 -15.26
C GLN A 641 7.07 11.96 -14.90
N ALA A 642 7.87 12.90 -15.43
CA ALA A 642 9.29 13.00 -15.08
C ALA A 642 9.49 13.22 -13.58
N PHE A 643 8.59 13.95 -12.93
CA PHE A 643 8.62 14.21 -11.51
C PHE A 643 8.40 12.92 -10.70
N ILE A 644 7.39 12.13 -11.02
CA ILE A 644 7.17 10.84 -10.34
C ILE A 644 8.32 9.86 -10.59
N LEU A 645 8.85 9.80 -11.81
CA LEU A 645 10.01 8.94 -12.11
C LEU A 645 11.26 9.34 -11.30
N ALA A 646 11.40 10.61 -10.95
CA ALA A 646 12.55 11.12 -10.20
C ALA A 646 12.36 11.05 -8.67
N TYR A 647 11.16 11.30 -8.20
CA TYR A 647 10.85 11.51 -6.76
C TYR A 647 9.76 10.59 -6.20
N GLY A 648 9.17 9.74 -7.00
CA GLY A 648 8.24 8.72 -6.54
C GLY A 648 8.91 7.74 -5.57
N GLY A 649 8.11 7.04 -4.77
CA GLY A 649 8.60 6.17 -3.71
C GLY A 649 9.10 6.91 -2.47
N GLN A 650 9.03 8.26 -2.43
CA GLN A 650 9.57 9.10 -1.37
C GLN A 650 8.48 9.89 -0.63
N GLU A 651 8.83 10.40 0.52
CA GLU A 651 8.14 11.52 1.15
C GLU A 651 8.92 12.79 0.86
N LEU A 652 8.27 13.76 0.25
CA LEU A 652 8.82 15.09 0.08
C LEU A 652 8.35 15.98 1.23
N ARG A 653 9.10 17.05 1.45
CA ARG A 653 8.80 18.00 2.50
C ARG A 653 8.54 19.38 1.90
N VAL A 654 7.33 19.88 2.09
CA VAL A 654 6.94 21.24 1.70
C VAL A 654 6.98 22.12 2.94
N THR A 655 7.71 23.22 2.87
CA THR A 655 7.78 24.21 3.96
C THR A 655 7.16 25.51 3.49
N LEU A 656 6.12 25.96 4.20
CA LEU A 656 5.41 27.22 3.96
C LEU A 656 5.46 28.09 5.22
N PRO A 657 6.42 28.99 5.36
CA PRO A 657 6.44 29.94 6.45
C PRO A 657 5.42 31.06 6.22
N THR A 658 4.65 31.35 7.26
CA THR A 658 3.71 32.47 7.29
C THR A 658 3.98 33.33 8.52
N LYS A 659 3.58 34.59 8.48
CA LYS A 659 3.73 35.53 9.57
C LYS A 659 2.37 35.95 10.11
N VAL A 660 2.18 35.92 11.42
CA VAL A 660 0.97 36.36 12.10
C VAL A 660 0.82 37.87 11.97
N LYS A 661 -0.34 38.33 11.50
CA LYS A 661 -0.65 39.76 11.30
C LYS A 661 -0.82 40.52 12.61
N ALA A 662 -0.71 41.85 12.56
CA ALA A 662 -0.70 42.73 13.72
C ALA A 662 -1.98 42.71 14.57
N ASN A 663 -3.15 42.88 13.96
CA ASN A 663 -4.43 43.15 14.65
C ASN A 663 -5.40 41.98 14.53
N VAL A 664 -4.92 40.79 14.80
CA VAL A 664 -5.72 39.57 14.69
C VAL A 664 -5.78 38.81 16.02
N SER A 665 -6.81 37.99 16.20
CA SER A 665 -6.95 37.10 17.36
C SER A 665 -7.83 35.91 17.00
N GLY A 666 -7.83 34.87 17.85
CA GLY A 666 -8.57 33.64 17.67
C GLY A 666 -7.73 32.57 17.04
N ASP A 667 -8.36 31.48 16.70
CA ASP A 667 -7.68 30.30 16.20
C ASP A 667 -7.32 30.42 14.72
N VAL A 668 -6.11 29.98 14.37
CA VAL A 668 -5.64 29.83 13.00
C VAL A 668 -5.58 28.35 12.68
N TYR A 669 -6.46 27.92 11.81
CA TYR A 669 -6.48 26.54 11.32
C TYR A 669 -5.77 26.47 9.96
N ASN A 670 -5.03 25.41 9.74
CA ASN A 670 -4.44 25.18 8.43
C ASN A 670 -4.40 23.68 8.11
N SER A 671 -4.82 23.35 6.90
CA SER A 671 -4.70 22.02 6.29
C SER A 671 -4.24 22.17 4.85
N ALA A 672 -3.74 21.12 4.27
CA ALA A 672 -3.29 21.07 2.89
C ALA A 672 -3.89 19.88 2.15
N GLU A 673 -3.76 19.83 0.84
CA GLU A 673 -4.25 18.76 0.00
C GLU A 673 -3.17 18.36 -1.02
N GLN A 674 -2.87 17.11 -1.08
CA GLN A 674 -2.07 16.49 -2.12
C GLN A 674 -2.98 16.04 -3.26
N ASN A 675 -2.61 16.30 -4.49
CA ASN A 675 -3.22 15.73 -5.69
C ASN A 675 -2.15 14.97 -6.49
N THR A 676 -2.40 13.70 -6.75
CA THR A 676 -1.54 12.86 -7.58
C THR A 676 -2.41 12.17 -8.62
N PHE A 677 -2.35 12.67 -9.85
CA PHE A 677 -3.13 12.18 -10.99
C PHE A 677 -4.64 12.06 -10.72
N GLY A 678 -5.20 13.06 -10.03
CA GLY A 678 -6.64 13.12 -9.69
C GLY A 678 -7.01 12.54 -8.33
N GLN A 679 -6.15 11.77 -7.70
CA GLN A 679 -6.32 11.35 -6.32
C GLN A 679 -5.99 12.52 -5.39
N ARG A 680 -7.00 12.99 -4.65
CA ARG A 680 -6.90 14.15 -3.75
C ARG A 680 -7.03 13.71 -2.31
N ILE A 681 -6.00 13.94 -1.52
CA ILE A 681 -5.94 13.56 -0.11
C ILE A 681 -5.56 14.77 0.75
N LYS A 682 -6.31 15.00 1.80
CA LYS A 682 -6.04 16.08 2.76
C LYS A 682 -5.11 15.63 3.87
N THR A 683 -4.30 16.57 4.34
CA THR A 683 -3.51 16.41 5.57
C THR A 683 -4.42 16.50 6.82
N ASN A 684 -3.87 16.20 7.98
CA ASN A 684 -4.43 16.65 9.24
C ASN A 684 -4.46 18.20 9.28
N THR A 685 -5.34 18.73 10.10
CA THR A 685 -5.41 20.17 10.39
C THR A 685 -4.54 20.49 11.60
N VAL A 686 -3.74 21.53 11.51
CA VAL A 686 -3.02 22.13 12.63
C VAL A 686 -3.72 23.41 13.08
N VAL A 687 -3.55 23.78 14.33
CA VAL A 687 -4.18 24.98 14.91
C VAL A 687 -3.22 25.71 15.83
N ASN A 688 -3.21 27.03 15.75
CA ASN A 688 -2.55 27.90 16.72
C ASN A 688 -3.54 28.91 17.27
N HIS A 689 -3.32 29.33 18.51
CA HIS A 689 -4.21 30.28 19.20
C HIS A 689 -3.54 31.64 19.29
N ILE A 690 -4.19 32.69 18.76
CA ILE A 690 -3.73 34.06 18.84
C ILE A 690 -4.55 34.79 19.91
N PRO A 691 -4.00 35.02 21.11
CA PRO A 691 -4.69 35.78 22.14
C PRO A 691 -4.96 37.22 21.69
N LYS A 692 -6.06 37.75 22.12
CA LYS A 692 -6.35 39.16 21.92
C LYS A 692 -5.36 40.01 22.74
N VAL A 693 -4.72 40.96 22.11
CA VAL A 693 -3.78 41.87 22.75
C VAL A 693 -4.36 43.27 22.86
N ASN A 694 -4.09 43.93 23.95
CA ASN A 694 -4.53 45.32 24.21
C ASN A 694 -3.47 46.07 25.00
N PRO A 695 -2.40 46.54 24.35
CA PRO A 695 -1.46 47.40 25.02
C PRO A 695 -2.18 48.69 25.47
N LYS A 696 -1.82 49.21 26.62
CA LYS A 696 -2.52 50.35 27.22
C LYS A 696 -1.59 51.53 27.44
N LYS A 697 -2.12 52.73 27.29
CA LYS A 697 -1.50 53.97 27.67
C LYS A 697 -2.31 54.66 28.72
N ASP A 698 -1.66 55.23 29.69
CA ASP A 698 -2.24 56.07 30.72
C ASP A 698 -1.34 57.28 30.97
N VAL A 699 -1.80 58.19 31.85
CA VAL A 699 -1.07 59.35 32.31
C VAL A 699 -1.10 59.33 33.83
N VAL A 700 0.09 59.46 34.47
CA VAL A 700 0.21 59.43 35.92
C VAL A 700 1.18 60.56 36.41
N ILE A 701 1.00 61.04 37.62
CA ILE A 701 1.89 62.09 38.16
C ILE A 701 3.23 61.53 38.61
N LYS A 702 3.24 60.32 39.16
CA LYS A 702 4.44 59.67 39.64
C LYS A 702 4.49 58.21 39.15
N VAL A 703 5.68 57.69 39.04
CA VAL A 703 5.88 56.27 38.75
C VAL A 703 5.18 55.41 39.81
N GLY A 704 4.31 54.52 39.39
CA GLY A 704 3.57 53.61 40.26
C GLY A 704 2.24 54.13 40.81
N ASP A 705 1.87 55.38 40.48
CA ASP A 705 0.54 55.92 40.83
C ASP A 705 -0.59 55.08 40.22
N LYS A 706 -1.67 54.88 40.95
CA LYS A 706 -2.86 54.19 40.51
C LYS A 706 -3.94 55.10 39.97
N GLN A 707 -3.79 56.42 40.18
CA GLN A 707 -4.77 57.44 39.74
C GLN A 707 -4.40 57.91 38.34
N SER A 708 -5.21 57.56 37.38
CA SER A 708 -5.09 58.05 36.00
C SER A 708 -5.33 59.56 35.93
N GLN A 709 -4.53 60.23 35.12
CA GLN A 709 -4.69 61.62 34.73
C GLN A 709 -5.21 61.73 33.29
N ASN A 710 -5.66 60.67 32.68
CA ASN A 710 -6.28 60.72 31.37
C ASN A 710 -7.60 61.55 31.44
N GLY A 711 -7.74 62.53 30.59
CA GLY A 711 -8.85 63.52 30.64
C GLY A 711 -8.70 64.58 31.73
N ALA A 712 -7.59 64.54 32.50
CA ALA A 712 -7.39 65.53 33.58
C ALA A 712 -6.60 66.76 33.09
N THR A 713 -6.65 67.79 33.92
CA THR A 713 -5.90 69.01 33.72
C THR A 713 -4.51 68.93 34.31
N ILE A 714 -3.48 69.09 33.49
CA ILE A 714 -2.09 69.21 33.85
C ILE A 714 -1.65 70.64 33.80
N LYS A 715 -1.04 71.16 34.88
CA LYS A 715 -0.58 72.54 34.93
C LYS A 715 0.61 72.78 34.05
N LEU A 716 0.77 74.06 33.59
CA LEU A 716 1.98 74.46 32.89
C LEU A 716 3.22 74.27 33.79
N GLY A 717 4.27 73.68 33.32
CA GLY A 717 5.52 73.31 34.08
C GLY A 717 5.41 72.09 34.94
N GLU A 718 4.25 71.42 34.98
CA GLU A 718 4.08 70.21 35.76
C GLU A 718 4.78 69.06 35.10
N LYS A 719 5.49 68.25 35.88
CA LYS A 719 6.13 67.04 35.47
C LYS A 719 5.22 65.83 35.75
N PHE A 720 5.05 64.99 34.77
CA PHE A 720 4.22 63.78 34.83
C PHE A 720 4.79 62.71 33.93
N PHE A 721 4.18 61.52 33.93
CA PHE A 721 4.63 60.38 33.14
C PHE A 721 3.50 59.87 32.20
N TYR A 722 3.85 59.58 30.98
CA TYR A 722 3.11 58.65 30.15
C TYR A 722 3.44 57.26 30.61
N GLU A 723 2.43 56.51 31.07
CA GLU A 723 2.54 55.12 31.45
C GLU A 723 2.13 54.26 30.26
N PHE A 724 2.98 53.30 29.90
CA PHE A 724 2.70 52.25 28.92
C PHE A 724 2.63 50.90 29.62
N THR A 725 1.60 50.16 29.33
CA THR A 725 1.55 48.73 29.67
C THR A 725 1.56 47.94 28.37
N SER A 726 2.58 47.07 28.20
CA SER A 726 2.73 46.27 27.02
C SER A 726 1.61 45.22 26.88
N SER A 727 1.43 44.68 25.71
CA SER A 727 0.69 43.43 25.49
C SER A 727 1.29 42.31 26.34
N ASP A 728 0.49 41.30 26.68
CA ASP A 728 1.01 40.11 27.34
C ASP A 728 1.56 39.13 26.30
N ILE A 729 2.75 38.59 26.54
CA ILE A 729 3.12 37.26 26.00
C ILE A 729 2.28 36.27 26.81
N PRO A 730 1.48 35.41 26.19
CA PRO A 730 0.61 34.51 26.94
C PRO A 730 1.41 33.46 27.71
N ALA A 731 0.88 32.92 28.79
CA ALA A 731 1.40 31.68 29.36
C ALA A 731 1.35 30.56 28.32
N GLU A 732 2.33 29.66 28.33
CA GLU A 732 2.50 28.60 27.35
C GLU A 732 2.73 29.14 25.93
N TYR A 733 3.44 30.25 25.83
CA TYR A 733 3.78 30.84 24.53
C TYR A 733 4.69 29.91 23.73
N ALA A 734 4.22 29.59 22.55
CA ALA A 734 4.91 28.65 21.66
C ALA A 734 5.78 29.36 20.59
N GLY A 735 5.62 30.66 20.42
CA GLY A 735 6.42 31.47 19.50
C GLY A 735 7.82 31.77 20.02
N VAL A 736 8.52 32.65 19.30
CA VAL A 736 9.86 33.13 19.65
C VAL A 736 9.82 34.65 19.70
N VAL A 737 10.23 35.24 20.86
CA VAL A 737 10.34 36.69 21.03
C VAL A 737 11.66 37.16 20.42
N GLU A 738 11.59 37.92 19.33
CA GLU A 738 12.78 38.42 18.63
C GLU A 738 12.95 39.95 18.77
N GLU A 739 11.84 40.64 18.94
CA GLU A 739 11.82 42.10 19.09
C GLU A 739 10.65 42.51 19.96
N TRP A 740 10.86 43.44 20.89
CA TRP A 740 9.81 44.05 21.66
C TRP A 740 10.20 45.48 22.00
N SER A 741 9.42 46.41 21.50
CA SER A 741 9.72 47.82 21.69
C SER A 741 8.44 48.68 21.76
N LEU A 742 8.56 49.87 22.26
CA LEU A 742 7.58 50.89 22.11
C LEU A 742 8.16 52.14 21.41
N SER A 743 7.28 52.88 20.75
CA SER A 743 7.60 54.18 20.14
C SER A 743 6.52 55.18 20.52
N ASP A 744 6.88 56.23 21.25
CA ASP A 744 5.99 57.33 21.69
C ASP A 744 6.39 58.61 20.97
N LYS A 745 5.54 59.08 20.07
CA LYS A 745 5.70 60.39 19.42
C LYS A 745 5.09 61.46 20.28
N LEU A 746 5.92 62.14 21.03
CA LEU A 746 5.51 63.27 21.90
C LEU A 746 5.07 64.46 21.05
N ASP A 747 4.06 65.15 21.54
CA ASP A 747 3.74 66.53 21.07
C ASP A 747 4.77 67.51 21.65
N VAL A 748 5.91 67.59 21.00
CA VAL A 748 7.03 68.43 21.46
C VAL A 748 6.71 69.92 21.53
N LYS A 749 5.55 70.38 21.02
CA LYS A 749 5.09 71.77 21.19
C LYS A 749 4.51 71.98 22.59
N HIS A 750 3.95 70.93 23.17
CA HIS A 750 3.26 71.01 24.46
C HIS A 750 3.99 70.26 25.56
N ASP A 751 4.69 69.16 25.25
CA ASP A 751 5.37 68.26 26.19
C ASP A 751 6.85 68.18 25.88
N LYS A 752 7.69 68.50 26.85
CA LYS A 752 9.13 68.37 26.80
C LYS A 752 9.56 67.09 27.49
N PHE A 753 10.28 66.18 26.78
CA PHE A 753 10.86 65.01 27.38
C PHE A 753 11.81 65.43 28.55
N SER A 754 11.59 64.86 29.71
CA SER A 754 12.36 65.18 30.89
C SER A 754 13.72 64.45 31.04
N GLY A 755 14.00 63.48 30.16
CA GLY A 755 15.13 62.59 30.27
C GLY A 755 14.90 61.43 31.25
N GLN A 756 13.79 61.43 31.97
CA GLN A 756 13.47 60.33 32.90
C GLN A 756 12.63 59.27 32.20
N TRP A 757 13.05 58.05 32.37
CA TRP A 757 12.30 56.87 31.94
C TRP A 757 12.60 55.69 32.83
N SER A 758 11.70 54.73 32.89
CA SER A 758 11.91 53.46 33.64
C SER A 758 11.03 52.38 33.10
N VAL A 759 11.44 51.15 33.28
CA VAL A 759 10.69 49.94 32.86
C VAL A 759 10.59 48.98 34.03
N PHE A 760 9.42 48.46 34.29
CA PHE A 760 9.12 47.54 35.39
C PHE A 760 8.55 46.22 34.89
N ALA A 761 8.90 45.12 35.54
CA ALA A 761 8.37 43.79 35.28
C ALA A 761 6.91 43.69 35.82
N ASN A 762 5.97 43.23 34.97
CA ASN A 762 4.61 42.94 35.43
C ASN A 762 4.40 41.51 35.94
N SER A 763 5.40 40.63 35.71
CA SER A 763 5.43 39.22 36.17
C SER A 763 6.84 38.86 36.60
N ALA A 764 7.00 37.82 37.39
CA ALA A 764 8.30 37.31 37.74
C ALA A 764 8.88 36.50 36.59
N PHE A 765 10.19 36.54 36.38
CA PHE A 765 10.91 35.74 35.39
C PHE A 765 12.38 35.52 35.80
N VAL A 766 13.07 34.64 35.06
CA VAL A 766 14.48 34.35 35.31
C VAL A 766 15.28 34.75 34.08
N LEU A 767 16.42 35.39 34.25
CA LEU A 767 17.39 35.66 33.19
C LEU A 767 18.19 34.39 32.85
N ALA A 768 18.85 34.38 31.69
CA ALA A 768 19.66 33.25 31.25
C ALA A 768 20.84 32.90 32.21
N ASP A 769 21.31 33.88 33.00
CA ASP A 769 22.35 33.69 34.03
C ASP A 769 21.78 33.20 35.37
N GLY A 770 20.47 32.89 35.43
CA GLY A 770 19.79 32.46 36.65
C GLY A 770 19.34 33.59 37.58
N THR A 771 19.57 34.85 37.25
CA THR A 771 19.11 36.01 38.03
C THR A 771 17.58 36.05 38.02
N LYS A 772 16.98 36.13 39.21
CA LYS A 772 15.52 36.22 39.39
C LYS A 772 15.08 37.67 39.38
N VAL A 773 14.06 37.97 38.58
CA VAL A 773 13.36 39.21 38.53
C VAL A 773 11.96 38.99 39.11
N ASN A 774 11.52 39.80 40.07
CA ASN A 774 10.19 39.72 40.66
C ASN A 774 9.25 40.68 39.95
N LYS A 775 7.97 40.45 40.12
CA LYS A 775 6.97 41.42 39.71
C LYS A 775 7.16 42.75 40.43
N GLY A 776 7.24 43.84 39.69
CA GLY A 776 7.46 45.18 40.20
C GLY A 776 8.91 45.62 40.27
N ASP A 777 9.87 44.75 39.98
CA ASP A 777 11.29 45.11 39.91
C ASP A 777 11.56 46.07 38.75
N ASP A 778 12.46 47.04 38.97
CA ASP A 778 12.95 47.92 37.91
C ASP A 778 13.93 47.13 37.01
N ILE A 779 13.50 47.01 35.75
CA ILE A 779 14.22 46.29 34.69
C ILE A 779 14.74 47.21 33.59
N SER A 780 14.83 48.54 33.87
CA SER A 780 15.28 49.53 32.88
C SER A 780 16.63 49.19 32.25
N LYS A 781 17.52 48.49 33.00
CA LYS A 781 18.83 48.02 32.51
C LYS A 781 18.74 46.96 31.40
N LEU A 782 17.60 46.30 31.28
CA LEU A 782 17.31 45.32 30.24
C LEU A 782 16.69 45.97 29.00
N PHE A 783 16.62 47.29 28.94
CA PHE A 783 16.08 48.05 27.82
C PHE A 783 17.06 49.17 27.43
N THR A 784 16.97 49.60 26.19
CA THR A 784 17.62 50.78 25.66
C THR A 784 16.60 51.82 25.31
N MET A 785 16.95 53.12 25.54
CA MET A 785 16.05 54.24 25.17
C MET A 785 16.78 55.20 24.25
N THR A 786 16.10 55.66 23.23
CA THR A 786 16.52 56.76 22.36
C THR A 786 15.44 57.82 22.31
N PHE A 787 15.87 59.08 22.18
CA PHE A 787 14.95 60.20 21.92
C PHE A 787 15.47 60.98 20.75
N GLU A 788 14.79 60.89 19.63
CA GLU A 788 15.15 61.57 18.39
C GLU A 788 13.89 62.14 17.70
N GLN A 789 13.98 63.38 17.23
CA GLN A 789 12.92 64.02 16.50
C GLN A 789 11.52 63.96 17.18
N GLY A 790 11.53 64.08 18.53
CA GLY A 790 10.31 64.00 19.30
C GLY A 790 9.75 62.64 19.56
N VAL A 791 10.43 61.58 19.15
CA VAL A 791 10.05 60.19 19.37
C VAL A 791 10.91 59.58 20.46
N VAL A 792 10.29 59.11 21.53
CA VAL A 792 10.93 58.25 22.56
C VAL A 792 10.74 56.83 22.09
N LYS A 793 11.82 56.07 21.87
CA LYS A 793 11.81 54.64 21.58
C LYS A 793 12.46 53.89 22.72
N ILE A 794 11.76 52.92 23.31
CA ILE A 794 12.30 51.99 24.33
C ILE A 794 12.27 50.58 23.72
N THR A 795 13.46 49.94 23.69
CA THR A 795 13.66 48.68 23.03
C THR A 795 14.21 47.66 24.01
N ALA A 796 13.64 46.47 24.06
CA ALA A 796 14.14 45.35 24.86
C ALA A 796 15.55 44.93 24.40
N SER A 797 16.45 44.68 25.35
CA SER A 797 17.77 44.13 25.07
C SER A 797 17.69 42.63 24.73
N GLN A 798 18.73 42.12 24.12
CA GLN A 798 18.83 40.71 23.84
C GLN A 798 18.68 39.84 25.09
N ALA A 799 19.26 40.28 26.24
CA ALA A 799 19.13 39.58 27.51
C ALA A 799 17.68 39.41 27.99
N PHE A 800 16.82 40.43 27.74
CA PHE A 800 15.41 40.33 28.06
C PHE A 800 14.66 39.43 27.09
N LEU A 801 14.96 39.55 25.80
CA LEU A 801 14.35 38.68 24.76
C LEU A 801 14.71 37.22 24.98
N ASP A 802 15.98 36.94 25.33
CA ASP A 802 16.45 35.57 25.64
C ASP A 802 15.70 35.01 26.86
N ALA A 803 15.52 35.85 27.90
CA ALA A 803 14.77 35.44 29.09
C ALA A 803 13.33 35.07 28.75
N MET A 804 12.65 35.85 27.89
CA MET A 804 11.27 35.53 27.46
C MET A 804 11.17 34.24 26.67
N ASN A 805 12.25 33.79 26.09
CA ASN A 805 12.33 32.51 25.33
C ASN A 805 12.77 31.29 26.19
N LEU A 806 13.14 31.50 27.45
CA LEU A 806 13.49 30.42 28.38
C LEU A 806 12.24 29.58 28.71
N LYS A 807 12.42 28.26 28.75
CA LYS A 807 11.36 27.32 29.09
C LYS A 807 10.74 27.58 30.48
N GLU A 808 11.58 27.95 31.44
CA GLU A 808 11.22 28.24 32.82
C GLU A 808 10.23 29.44 32.91
N ASN A 809 10.31 30.36 31.97
CA ASN A 809 9.47 31.53 31.95
C ASN A 809 8.15 31.35 31.18
N LYS A 810 8.00 30.24 30.44
CA LYS A 810 6.79 30.04 29.61
C LYS A 810 5.50 29.69 30.40
N ASN A 811 5.62 29.39 31.69
CA ASN A 811 4.47 28.95 32.50
C ASN A 811 3.50 30.08 32.92
N VAL A 812 3.90 31.35 32.77
CA VAL A 812 3.11 32.52 33.13
C VAL A 812 3.10 33.51 31.98
N ALA A 813 2.11 34.37 31.98
CA ALA A 813 2.07 35.48 31.04
C ALA A 813 3.09 36.56 31.44
N HIS A 814 3.76 37.15 30.45
CA HIS A 814 4.75 38.20 30.68
C HIS A 814 4.36 39.47 29.97
N SER A 815 4.45 40.56 30.69
CA SER A 815 4.36 41.92 30.16
C SER A 815 5.24 42.86 30.97
N TRP A 816 5.43 44.02 30.46
CA TRP A 816 6.20 45.08 31.14
C TRP A 816 5.49 46.40 31.09
N LYS A 817 5.91 47.32 31.95
CA LYS A 817 5.35 48.63 32.06
C LYS A 817 6.46 49.65 31.92
N ALA A 818 6.27 50.67 31.10
CA ALA A 818 7.25 51.77 30.96
C ALA A 818 6.62 53.07 31.38
N PHE A 819 7.48 53.94 31.91
CA PHE A 819 7.13 55.30 32.25
C PHE A 819 8.06 56.25 31.49
N ILE A 820 7.47 57.26 30.79
CA ILE A 820 8.17 58.28 30.03
C ILE A 820 7.86 59.62 30.66
N GLY A 821 8.87 60.22 31.33
CA GLY A 821 8.73 61.47 32.02
C GLY A 821 8.72 62.64 31.06
N VAL A 822 7.74 63.50 31.22
CA VAL A 822 7.57 64.76 30.43
C VAL A 822 7.25 65.92 31.35
N GLU A 823 7.48 67.12 30.83
CA GLU A 823 7.13 68.41 31.46
C GLU A 823 6.24 69.18 30.51
N ARG A 824 5.08 69.60 30.98
CA ARG A 824 4.15 70.41 30.21
C ARG A 824 4.70 71.78 29.95
N ILE A 825 4.99 72.18 28.72
CA ILE A 825 5.62 73.46 28.34
C ILE A 825 4.70 74.45 27.64
N ALA A 826 3.53 74.04 27.19
CA ALA A 826 2.57 74.93 26.58
C ALA A 826 1.11 74.55 26.93
N ALA A 827 0.19 75.51 26.87
CA ALA A 827 -1.23 75.34 27.03
C ALA A 827 -1.86 74.72 25.81
N GLY A 828 -2.91 73.87 26.03
CA GLY A 828 -3.61 73.19 24.95
C GLY A 828 -4.01 71.77 25.36
N ASP A 829 -4.75 71.12 24.51
CA ASP A 829 -5.11 69.72 24.62
C ASP A 829 -4.06 68.83 23.93
N VAL A 830 -3.51 67.86 24.66
CA VAL A 830 -2.46 67.01 24.18
C VAL A 830 -3.00 65.58 24.10
N TYR A 831 -3.05 65.04 22.89
CA TYR A 831 -3.43 63.72 22.60
C TYR A 831 -2.14 62.90 22.37
N ASN A 832 -2.02 61.76 23.04
CA ASN A 832 -0.86 60.92 22.86
C ASN A 832 -1.21 59.42 22.77
N THR A 833 -0.58 58.75 21.82
CA THR A 833 -0.75 57.32 21.52
C THR A 833 0.61 56.70 21.35
N ILE A 834 0.84 55.56 21.98
CA ILE A 834 2.07 54.79 21.83
C ILE A 834 1.84 53.70 20.77
N GLU A 835 2.86 53.43 19.98
CA GLU A 835 2.94 52.29 19.10
C GLU A 835 3.84 51.24 19.74
N GLU A 836 3.31 50.05 20.01
CA GLU A 836 4.08 48.85 20.43
C GLU A 836 4.47 48.07 19.21
N SER A 837 5.72 47.66 19.14
CA SER A 837 6.22 46.71 18.16
C SER A 837 6.57 45.39 18.87
N PHE A 838 6.10 44.27 18.32
CA PHE A 838 6.44 42.93 18.77
C PHE A 838 6.67 42.08 17.56
N ASN A 839 7.88 41.47 17.46
CA ASN A 839 8.33 40.71 16.30
C ASN A 839 8.09 41.44 14.97
N ASN A 840 8.40 42.76 14.98
CA ASN A 840 8.22 43.71 13.87
C ASN A 840 6.77 43.92 13.42
N GLU A 841 5.78 43.53 14.23
CA GLU A 841 4.36 43.85 14.01
C GLU A 841 3.89 44.88 15.00
N LYS A 842 3.28 45.94 14.49
CA LYS A 842 2.96 47.14 15.23
C LYS A 842 1.48 47.25 15.58
N ILE A 843 1.20 47.69 16.81
CA ILE A 843 -0.17 47.96 17.30
C ILE A 843 -0.17 49.24 18.11
N LYS A 844 -1.21 50.01 18.02
CA LYS A 844 -1.38 51.23 18.80
C LYS A 844 -2.15 50.98 20.09
N THR A 845 -1.76 51.68 21.17
CA THR A 845 -2.54 51.77 22.40
C THR A 845 -3.81 52.61 22.20
N ASN A 846 -4.63 52.72 23.24
CA ASN A 846 -5.62 53.79 23.37
C ASN A 846 -4.91 55.14 23.36
N THR A 847 -5.58 56.17 22.87
CA THR A 847 -5.14 57.57 22.97
C THR A 847 -5.52 58.10 24.34
N VAL A 848 -4.58 58.77 24.99
CA VAL A 848 -4.81 59.53 26.20
C VAL A 848 -4.87 61.02 25.84
N VAL A 849 -5.63 61.77 26.62
CA VAL A 849 -5.74 63.21 26.47
C VAL A 849 -5.44 63.88 27.78
N THR A 850 -4.72 65.02 27.78
CA THR A 850 -4.55 65.90 28.93
C THR A 850 -4.79 67.29 28.51
N HIS A 851 -5.36 68.12 29.41
CA HIS A 851 -5.77 69.47 29.17
C HIS A 851 -4.87 70.45 29.92
N THR A 852 -4.42 71.52 29.32
CA THR A 852 -3.67 72.52 29.99
C THR A 852 -4.34 73.90 29.66
N PRO A 853 -4.98 74.52 30.60
CA PRO A 853 -5.70 75.84 30.35
C PRO A 853 -4.67 76.90 30.02
N GLU A 854 -5.09 77.82 29.15
CA GLU A 854 -4.30 79.02 28.91
C GLU A 854 -4.19 79.83 30.20
N LYS A 855 -3.03 80.45 30.41
CA LYS A 855 -2.81 81.33 31.56
C LYS A 855 -3.84 82.46 31.52
N PRO A 856 -4.61 82.68 32.56
CA PRO A 856 -5.56 83.78 32.54
C PRO A 856 -4.83 85.03 32.11
N GLN A 857 -5.28 85.64 31.02
CA GLN A 857 -4.82 86.98 30.71
C GLN A 857 -5.39 87.92 31.77
N THR A 858 -4.50 88.71 32.42
CA THR A 858 -4.89 89.79 33.30
C THR A 858 -5.83 90.77 32.58
N PRO A 859 -7.00 91.14 33.13
CA PRO A 859 -7.92 91.97 32.42
C PRO A 859 -7.28 93.34 32.27
N PRO A 860 -7.46 94.08 31.13
CA PRO A 860 -7.16 95.50 31.06
C PRO A 860 -8.13 96.34 31.94
N GLU A 861 -7.62 97.39 32.55
CA GLU A 861 -8.21 98.31 33.47
C GLU A 861 -9.58 98.91 33.04
N LYS A 862 -10.49 99.01 34.00
CA LYS A 862 -11.86 99.46 33.85
C LYS A 862 -11.93 100.96 33.46
N THR A 863 -12.66 101.25 32.44
CA THR A 863 -13.35 102.57 32.33
C THR A 863 -14.84 102.37 32.61
N VAL A 864 -15.29 103.07 33.65
CA VAL A 864 -16.64 103.10 34.16
C VAL A 864 -17.55 103.95 33.25
N ILE A 865 -18.71 103.46 32.81
CA ILE A 865 -19.89 104.23 32.46
C ILE A 865 -21.15 103.51 32.91
N VAL A 866 -22.03 104.22 33.69
CA VAL A 866 -23.21 103.83 34.43
C VAL A 866 -24.45 103.60 33.52
N PRO A 867 -25.49 102.88 33.97
CA PRO A 867 -26.54 102.24 33.16
C PRO A 867 -27.80 103.05 32.96
N PRO A 868 -28.75 102.53 32.20
CA PRO A 868 -30.13 102.53 32.72
C PRO A 868 -30.85 101.17 32.58
N THR A 869 -31.69 101.05 33.56
CA THR A 869 -32.55 99.90 33.94
C THR A 869 -33.75 99.63 33.02
N PRO A 870 -34.71 98.74 33.42
CA PRO A 870 -34.95 97.49 32.78
C PRO A 870 -36.35 97.35 32.14
N LYS A 871 -36.63 96.27 31.43
CA LYS A 871 -37.98 95.75 31.25
C LYS A 871 -38.03 94.26 31.13
N THR A 872 -38.81 93.68 31.98
CA THR A 872 -39.19 92.24 32.12
C THR A 872 -40.38 91.91 31.17
N PRO A 873 -40.95 90.69 31.15
CA PRO A 873 -40.62 89.54 30.42
C PRO A 873 -41.71 89.05 29.46
N GLN A 874 -41.48 88.06 28.66
CA GLN A 874 -42.56 87.19 28.22
C GLN A 874 -41.98 85.87 27.72
N ALA A 875 -42.52 84.82 28.32
CA ALA A 875 -42.37 83.41 27.89
C ALA A 875 -43.49 83.08 26.88
N PRO A 876 -43.71 81.86 26.51
CA PRO A 876 -42.99 81.00 25.64
C PRO A 876 -43.79 80.51 24.40
N VAL A 877 -43.28 79.98 23.42
CA VAL A 877 -44.01 79.05 22.51
C VAL A 877 -43.05 78.01 21.97
N GLU A 878 -43.40 76.81 22.32
CA GLU A 878 -43.10 75.56 21.62
C GLU A 878 -43.88 75.39 20.30
N PRO A 879 -43.83 74.31 19.55
CA PRO A 879 -42.79 73.66 18.89
C PRO A 879 -43.08 73.42 17.37
N LEU A 880 -42.19 72.87 16.63
CA LEU A 880 -42.57 72.06 15.46
C LEU A 880 -41.52 70.99 15.10
N VAL A 881 -42.05 69.87 15.24
CA VAL A 881 -41.73 68.57 14.82
C VAL A 881 -41.44 68.42 13.32
N VAL A 882 -40.56 67.58 12.89
CA VAL A 882 -40.70 66.51 11.91
C VAL A 882 -39.34 65.88 11.76
N GLU A 883 -39.20 64.68 12.17
CA GLU A 883 -39.35 63.25 11.67
C GLU A 883 -38.08 62.70 11.10
N LYS A 884 -37.74 61.68 11.72
CA LYS A 884 -37.68 60.22 11.41
C LYS A 884 -36.43 59.84 10.65
N ALA A 885 -35.78 58.76 10.87
CA ALA A 885 -35.95 57.51 11.55
C ALA A 885 -34.58 56.88 11.46
N GLY A 886 -34.18 55.94 12.15
CA GLY A 886 -34.71 54.87 12.88
C GLY A 886 -33.65 53.82 13.13
N VAL A 887 -33.78 53.29 14.26
CA VAL A 887 -33.80 51.86 14.62
C VAL A 887 -32.50 51.13 14.73
N VAL A 888 -32.10 50.96 15.96
CA VAL A 888 -31.39 49.83 16.51
C VAL A 888 -32.41 48.71 16.71
N PRO A 889 -32.08 47.46 16.57
CA PRO A 889 -32.61 46.47 17.50
C PRO A 889 -31.53 45.67 18.21
N GLU A 890 -31.85 45.48 19.48
CA GLU A 890 -31.24 44.58 20.46
C GLU A 890 -31.35 43.12 20.08
N LEU A 891 -30.42 42.38 20.71
CA LEU A 891 -30.40 40.91 20.83
C LEU A 891 -31.64 40.31 21.48
N PRO A 892 -31.94 39.05 21.24
CA PRO A 892 -32.22 38.17 22.36
C PRO A 892 -31.37 36.90 22.35
N GLN A 893 -31.09 36.48 23.57
CA GLN A 893 -30.45 35.22 23.93
C GLN A 893 -31.43 34.02 23.77
N THR A 894 -30.78 32.89 23.73
CA THR A 894 -31.15 31.53 24.19
C THR A 894 -31.57 30.51 23.13
N GLY A 895 -30.86 29.38 23.20
CA GLY A 895 -31.49 28.06 23.21
C GLY A 895 -31.16 27.11 22.05
N GLU A 896 -30.19 26.32 22.31
CA GLU A 896 -30.15 24.86 22.00
C GLU A 896 -30.54 24.27 20.62
N LYS A 897 -29.57 23.47 20.12
CA LYS A 897 -29.66 22.16 19.47
C LYS A 897 -30.05 22.01 18.00
N GLN A 898 -29.09 21.36 17.36
CA GLN A 898 -29.21 20.36 16.28
C GLN A 898 -29.47 20.87 14.85
N ASN A 899 -28.52 20.73 14.02
CA ASN A 899 -28.31 19.67 13.00
C ASN A 899 -27.31 20.12 11.94
N VAL A 900 -26.26 19.33 11.88
CA VAL A 900 -25.33 19.22 10.75
C VAL A 900 -26.11 18.63 9.59
N LEU A 901 -26.17 19.28 8.49
CA LEU A 901 -26.01 18.74 7.12
C LEU A 901 -26.33 19.84 6.09
N LEU A 902 -25.51 19.86 5.04
CA LEU A 902 -25.66 20.68 3.82
C LEU A 902 -24.99 22.07 3.86
N THR A 903 -23.67 22.07 3.59
CA THR A 903 -23.08 23.04 2.64
C THR A 903 -21.74 22.54 2.15
N VAL A 904 -21.75 21.55 1.28
CA VAL A 904 -20.64 21.23 0.36
C VAL A 904 -21.26 21.14 -1.04
N ALA A 905 -21.58 22.29 -1.59
CA ALA A 905 -21.88 22.43 -3.01
C ALA A 905 -21.72 23.90 -3.38
N GLY A 906 -20.51 24.36 -3.62
CA GLY A 906 -20.32 25.74 -3.99
C GLY A 906 -18.88 26.18 -4.28
N SER A 907 -18.02 25.29 -4.80
CA SER A 907 -16.68 25.74 -5.21
C SER A 907 -16.13 24.98 -6.43
N LEU A 908 -16.99 24.53 -7.30
CA LEU A 908 -16.60 23.77 -8.52
C LEU A 908 -17.07 24.43 -9.81
N VAL A 909 -17.22 25.77 -9.82
CA VAL A 909 -17.57 26.54 -11.04
C VAL A 909 -16.75 27.83 -11.09
N ALA A 910 -15.44 27.72 -11.18
CA ALA A 910 -14.63 28.88 -11.56
C ALA A 910 -13.28 28.53 -12.20
N MET A 911 -13.17 27.41 -12.93
CA MET A 911 -11.99 27.17 -13.76
C MET A 911 -12.30 26.48 -15.09
N LEU A 912 -13.50 26.68 -15.65
CA LEU A 912 -13.81 26.31 -17.04
C LEU A 912 -14.61 27.43 -17.69
N GLY A 913 -13.94 28.53 -17.92
CA GLY A 913 -14.47 29.67 -18.62
C GLY A 913 -13.44 30.31 -19.50
N LEU A 914 -12.93 29.60 -20.50
CA LEU A 914 -12.33 30.19 -21.71
C LEU A 914 -12.09 29.09 -22.76
N ALA A 915 -13.12 28.59 -23.34
CA ALA A 915 -13.18 28.16 -24.73
C ALA A 915 -14.64 28.06 -25.09
N GLY A 916 -15.12 29.12 -25.73
CA GLY A 916 -16.46 29.25 -26.17
C GLY A 916 -16.78 28.45 -27.42
N LEU A 917 -18.06 28.50 -27.72
CA LEU A 917 -18.78 28.19 -28.95
C LEU A 917 -19.59 26.88 -28.90
N GLY A 918 -20.81 27.01 -28.49
CA GLY A 918 -21.99 26.93 -29.32
C GLY A 918 -22.28 25.53 -29.86
N PHE A 919 -23.32 24.88 -29.32
CA PHE A 919 -24.30 24.27 -30.20
C PHE A 919 -25.65 24.08 -29.46
N LYS A 920 -26.68 24.37 -30.18
CA LYS A 920 -28.12 24.47 -29.92
C LYS A 920 -28.75 23.23 -29.23
N ARG A 921 -29.72 23.56 -28.36
CA ARG A 921 -30.84 22.70 -27.98
C ARG A 921 -31.53 22.06 -29.20
N ARG A 922 -31.87 20.78 -29.10
CA ARG A 922 -33.08 20.26 -29.65
C ARG A 922 -33.72 19.26 -28.67
N LYS A 923 -34.96 19.57 -28.28
CA LYS A 923 -35.93 18.68 -27.67
C LYS A 923 -36.37 17.65 -28.73
N GLU A 924 -36.67 16.46 -28.32
CA GLU A 924 -37.96 15.72 -28.49
C GLU A 924 -37.77 14.27 -28.10
N THR A 925 -38.49 13.89 -27.09
CA THR A 925 -39.61 12.94 -26.99
C THR A 925 -39.55 11.66 -27.86
N LYS A 926 -39.31 10.55 -27.27
CA LYS A 926 -40.24 9.44 -26.95
C LYS A 926 -39.59 8.43 -26.07
#